data_4d88cdc4d6af42281f94667a79c1f194
#
_entry.id   4d88cdc4d6af42281f94667a79c1f194
#
_cell.length_a   1.000
_cell.length_b   1.000
_cell.length_c   1.000
_cell.angle_alpha   90.00
_cell.angle_beta   90.00
_cell.angle_gamma   90.00
#
_symmetry.space_group_name_H-M   'P 1'
#
loop_
_entity.id
_entity.type
_entity.pdbx_description
1 polymer ?
#
loop_
_entity_poly.entity_id
_entity_poly.type
_entity_poly.pdbx_seq_one_letter_code
_entity_poly.pdbx_strand_id
1 'polypeptide(L)'
;MELTSSKALLRLDTSGRTTFTLKNQGDWHCRGPFVILHYYDRQHPRAQTVCAPSDDGYAFGTAGTPSLGAKGFLNVLSADDGVLHAKADFPNIHISILMEIRLTESGDGFSIRIEDEGIVENMPELYRILGLEVLPEFGAATTGETGYLTLPNWSGCQTFFDKAYPREVRQTIYSSNDQWEHVCNMGVFGITREQGTLCGIVTAGDYDAELICRVHWEQAHSNSVHPRFVYRWEQQDDRIAGPRELRYTFAPSVYHGGEGYVFCGKSYRDFLRQERGLLSWQEKAVKRPAALDYRDRFFLKIFMAYKDPQADGRGTYHATCTFDDTRKILEDCLKRGITRLAVMLVGWGQDGHDGMPPTRFPVDERLGGETAFRKLIAWCAENDIMLGVHDSYGESYSCSPEFDPADVIRHRTGELWQGVIWSGGQAHKTCPSVFVDKHTKRDVPRVRALGIYGHHHIDAIGSFMTCHSKDHPLQQRADFAREVRRMFTFIQNEMGSVSTEMPFGPYYDVIDGLFHSYSHPSSWHQASPVGRYFLDRSIPLLSIVLHGSVNCGEGAGKLLDDPLHWLDWGLTPAWEVCMCASPSFGIPSYTMAADNLASIYARHFGPDNLIARLNPLQIDGRWDLAEGVTRTLYSDGTYITVNRGPVAWDGVPASDYRIVVPARTGRRSGSLALA
;
A
#
# COMPACT_ATOMS: atom_id res chain seq x y z
N MET A 1 6.02 24.40 27.78
CA MET A 1 6.50 23.21 28.51
C MET A 1 7.46 22.40 27.65
N GLU A 2 8.26 21.53 28.26
CA GLU A 2 9.34 20.83 27.55
C GLU A 2 9.39 19.36 27.97
N LEU A 3 9.73 18.50 27.00
CA LEU A 3 10.16 17.12 27.23
C LEU A 3 11.61 16.99 26.73
N THR A 4 12.47 16.34 27.52
CA THR A 4 13.89 16.24 27.21
C THR A 4 14.36 14.79 27.26
N SER A 5 15.16 14.38 26.28
CA SER A 5 15.93 13.14 26.28
C SER A 5 17.45 13.43 26.16
N SER A 6 18.27 12.38 26.17
CA SER A 6 19.67 12.50 25.85
C SER A 6 19.96 13.01 24.43
N LYS A 7 18.99 12.83 23.50
CA LYS A 7 19.13 13.13 22.06
C LYS A 7 18.35 14.35 21.61
N ALA A 8 17.22 14.66 22.25
CA ALA A 8 16.28 15.67 21.75
C ALA A 8 15.60 16.48 22.85
N LEU A 9 15.03 17.61 22.43
CA LEU A 9 14.21 18.50 23.22
C LEU A 9 12.94 18.84 22.43
N LEU A 10 11.77 18.55 23.00
CA LEU A 10 10.49 18.98 22.48
C LEU A 10 9.95 20.14 23.32
N ARG A 11 9.58 21.24 22.68
CA ARG A 11 8.94 22.42 23.30
C ARG A 11 7.57 22.65 22.71
N LEU A 12 6.61 22.91 23.57
CA LEU A 12 5.26 23.34 23.19
C LEU A 12 4.84 24.50 24.09
N ASP A 13 4.30 25.56 23.49
CA ASP A 13 3.73 26.69 24.19
C ASP A 13 2.23 26.88 23.86
N THR A 14 1.57 27.78 24.59
CA THR A 14 0.14 28.06 24.43
C THR A 14 -0.20 28.80 23.14
N SER A 15 0.79 29.32 22.40
CA SER A 15 0.59 29.87 21.07
C SER A 15 0.59 28.78 20.00
N GLY A 16 0.71 27.49 20.39
CA GLY A 16 0.78 26.35 19.47
C GLY A 16 2.15 26.15 18.84
N ARG A 17 3.11 27.02 19.16
CA ARG A 17 4.46 26.86 18.62
C ARG A 17 5.07 25.57 19.16
N THR A 18 5.33 24.67 18.25
CA THR A 18 5.99 23.40 18.54
C THR A 18 7.36 23.40 17.91
N THR A 19 8.38 23.10 18.72
CA THR A 19 9.76 22.97 18.27
C THR A 19 10.30 21.64 18.74
N PHE A 20 10.85 20.85 17.83
CA PHE A 20 11.60 19.65 18.12
C PHE A 20 13.05 19.84 17.70
N THR A 21 13.93 19.87 18.68
CA THR A 21 15.37 20.07 18.51
C THR A 21 16.09 18.75 18.67
N LEU A 22 16.77 18.28 17.65
CA LEU A 22 17.70 17.17 17.73
C LEU A 22 19.12 17.71 17.97
N LYS A 23 19.84 17.14 18.94
CA LYS A 23 21.25 17.49 19.17
C LYS A 23 22.04 17.22 17.89
N ASN A 24 22.68 18.24 17.35
CA ASN A 24 23.50 18.22 16.13
C ASN A 24 22.75 18.12 14.77
N GLN A 25 21.42 18.32 14.74
CA GLN A 25 20.65 18.23 13.49
C GLN A 25 19.76 19.45 13.22
N GLY A 26 19.70 20.42 14.15
CA GLY A 26 18.84 21.61 14.01
C GLY A 26 17.41 21.40 14.49
N ASP A 27 16.58 22.40 14.24
CA ASP A 27 15.23 22.51 14.77
C ASP A 27 14.18 22.21 13.70
N TRP A 28 13.16 21.48 14.10
CA TRP A 28 11.93 21.27 13.35
C TRP A 28 10.80 22.05 14.00
N HIS A 29 10.05 22.84 13.23
CA HIS A 29 9.05 23.75 13.76
C HIS A 29 7.67 23.47 13.17
N CYS A 30 6.62 23.71 13.96
CA CYS A 30 5.26 23.94 13.46
C CYS A 30 5.12 25.42 13.12
N ARG A 31 4.65 25.72 11.91
CA ARG A 31 4.41 27.10 11.42
C ARG A 31 2.94 27.50 11.50
N GLY A 32 2.07 26.51 11.55
CA GLY A 32 0.63 26.70 11.67
C GLY A 32 0.11 26.53 13.10
N PRO A 33 -1.21 26.42 13.26
CA PRO A 33 -1.84 26.10 14.54
C PRO A 33 -1.43 24.68 14.98
N PHE A 34 -1.63 24.38 16.27
CA PHE A 34 -1.36 23.05 16.79
C PHE A 34 -2.36 22.00 16.24
N VAL A 35 -3.63 22.38 16.17
CA VAL A 35 -4.69 21.56 15.55
C VAL A 35 -5.68 22.40 14.76
N ILE A 36 -6.29 21.78 13.75
CA ILE A 36 -7.46 22.31 13.04
C ILE A 36 -8.62 21.33 13.23
N LEU A 37 -9.68 21.79 13.90
CA LEU A 37 -10.90 21.05 14.10
C LEU A 37 -11.85 21.26 12.92
N HIS A 38 -12.31 20.17 12.32
CA HIS A 38 -13.43 20.14 11.39
C HIS A 38 -14.66 19.67 12.14
N TYR A 39 -15.73 20.46 12.11
CA TYR A 39 -16.95 20.15 12.87
C TYR A 39 -18.20 20.44 12.06
N TYR A 40 -19.28 19.80 12.45
CA TYR A 40 -20.63 20.08 11.98
C TYR A 40 -21.30 21.07 12.91
N ASP A 41 -21.95 22.08 12.32
CA ASP A 41 -22.82 23.04 13.00
C ASP A 41 -24.22 22.88 12.42
N ARG A 42 -25.20 22.56 13.27
CA ARG A 42 -26.60 22.39 12.87
C ARG A 42 -27.22 23.65 12.28
N GLN A 43 -26.80 24.81 12.73
CA GLN A 43 -27.32 26.10 12.22
C GLN A 43 -26.71 26.44 10.85
N HIS A 44 -25.50 25.92 10.56
CA HIS A 44 -24.80 26.10 9.33
C HIS A 44 -24.38 24.71 8.81
N PRO A 45 -25.27 23.95 8.12
CA PRO A 45 -25.10 22.52 7.83
C PRO A 45 -23.99 22.20 6.80
N ARG A 46 -22.96 23.02 6.74
CA ARG A 46 -21.72 22.74 6.03
C ARG A 46 -20.61 22.47 7.06
N ALA A 47 -19.61 21.68 6.66
CA ALA A 47 -18.43 21.49 7.51
C ALA A 47 -17.76 22.85 7.80
N GLN A 48 -17.55 23.13 9.07
CA GLN A 48 -16.89 24.33 9.58
C GLN A 48 -15.48 23.97 10.05
N THR A 49 -14.59 24.95 10.12
CA THR A 49 -13.22 24.75 10.64
C THR A 49 -12.88 25.81 11.68
N VAL A 50 -12.08 25.41 12.68
CA VAL A 50 -11.53 26.32 13.69
C VAL A 50 -10.18 25.82 14.17
N CYS A 51 -9.22 26.72 14.37
CA CYS A 51 -7.89 26.40 14.86
C CYS A 51 -7.80 26.46 16.40
N ALA A 52 -6.87 25.70 16.97
CA ALA A 52 -6.42 25.91 18.35
C ALA A 52 -4.87 25.93 18.40
N PRO A 53 -4.28 27.06 18.85
CA PRO A 53 -4.96 28.33 19.13
C PRO A 53 -5.54 28.96 17.87
N SER A 54 -6.59 29.79 18.01
CA SER A 54 -7.14 30.54 16.89
C SER A 54 -6.14 31.55 16.35
N ASP A 55 -5.97 31.51 15.04
CA ASP A 55 -5.15 32.46 14.28
C ASP A 55 -6.00 32.98 13.11
N ASP A 56 -6.35 34.26 13.15
CA ASP A 56 -7.19 34.90 12.13
C ASP A 56 -6.46 35.04 10.78
N GLY A 57 -5.12 34.87 10.79
CA GLY A 57 -4.28 34.89 9.58
C GLY A 57 -4.05 33.52 8.95
N TYR A 58 -4.49 32.44 9.60
CA TYR A 58 -4.28 31.10 9.05
C TYR A 58 -5.31 30.76 7.97
N ALA A 59 -4.80 30.35 6.84
CA ALA A 59 -5.63 29.95 5.72
C ALA A 59 -6.13 28.52 5.86
N PHE A 60 -7.43 28.38 5.84
CA PHE A 60 -8.07 27.08 5.67
C PHE A 60 -8.01 26.66 4.20
N GLY A 61 -7.61 25.43 3.93
CA GLY A 61 -7.70 24.86 2.58
C GLY A 61 -9.13 24.83 2.04
N THR A 62 -9.29 24.38 0.82
CA THR A 62 -10.57 24.40 0.06
C THR A 62 -11.71 23.61 0.72
N ALA A 63 -11.45 22.87 1.78
CA ALA A 63 -12.39 21.90 2.38
C ALA A 63 -13.20 22.40 3.59
N GLY A 64 -12.98 23.61 4.06
CA GLY A 64 -13.73 24.15 5.21
C GLY A 64 -13.99 25.63 5.10
N THR A 65 -15.13 26.08 5.63
CA THR A 65 -15.45 27.49 5.80
C THR A 65 -15.00 27.92 7.20
N PRO A 66 -14.23 29.02 7.36
CA PRO A 66 -13.90 29.53 8.67
C PRO A 66 -15.17 29.81 9.47
N SER A 67 -15.19 29.37 10.71
CA SER A 67 -16.37 29.58 11.58
C SER A 67 -16.47 31.03 11.97
N LEU A 68 -17.60 31.65 11.68
CA LEU A 68 -17.93 32.98 12.19
C LEU A 68 -18.16 32.90 13.72
N GLY A 69 -17.13 33.28 14.50
CA GLY A 69 -17.23 33.46 15.95
C GLY A 69 -16.76 32.29 16.82
N ALA A 70 -16.44 31.11 16.27
CA ALA A 70 -15.80 30.06 17.05
C ALA A 70 -14.32 30.40 17.32
N LYS A 71 -13.87 30.19 18.54
CA LYS A 71 -12.47 30.36 18.93
C LYS A 71 -11.94 29.10 19.59
N GLY A 72 -10.70 28.76 19.27
CA GLY A 72 -9.96 27.66 19.86
C GLY A 72 -8.79 28.17 20.72
N PHE A 73 -8.53 27.47 21.79
CA PHE A 73 -7.45 27.74 22.72
C PHE A 73 -6.62 26.47 22.90
N LEU A 74 -5.31 26.62 23.03
CA LEU A 74 -4.42 25.54 23.40
C LEU A 74 -3.93 25.74 24.82
N ASN A 75 -4.25 24.81 25.69
CA ASN A 75 -3.83 24.78 27.08
C ASN A 75 -2.77 23.67 27.24
N VAL A 76 -1.56 24.04 27.63
CA VAL A 76 -0.52 23.07 27.98
C VAL A 76 -0.61 22.83 29.49
N LEU A 77 -1.10 21.65 29.88
CA LEU A 77 -1.57 21.38 31.23
C LEU A 77 -0.46 20.94 32.18
N SER A 78 0.32 19.95 31.79
CA SER A 78 1.41 19.38 32.59
C SER A 78 2.48 18.74 31.71
N ALA A 79 3.65 18.49 32.30
CA ALA A 79 4.72 17.69 31.71
C ALA A 79 5.29 16.79 32.82
N ASP A 80 4.60 15.67 33.06
CA ASP A 80 4.88 14.74 34.16
C ASP A 80 5.26 13.37 33.60
N ASP A 81 6.17 12.67 34.22
CA ASP A 81 6.59 11.29 33.88
C ASP A 81 6.93 11.09 32.39
N GLY A 82 7.53 12.09 31.74
CA GLY A 82 7.88 12.02 30.32
C GLY A 82 6.70 12.19 29.36
N VAL A 83 5.53 12.59 29.86
CA VAL A 83 4.32 12.88 29.08
C VAL A 83 3.97 14.36 29.22
N LEU A 84 3.73 15.01 28.08
CA LEU A 84 3.18 16.35 28.04
C LEU A 84 1.70 16.25 27.68
N HIS A 85 0.84 16.81 28.52
CA HIS A 85 -0.59 16.89 28.28
C HIS A 85 -0.96 18.26 27.73
N ALA A 86 -1.63 18.26 26.58
CA ALA A 86 -2.16 19.47 25.96
C ALA A 86 -3.67 19.31 25.68
N LYS A 87 -4.43 20.37 25.85
CA LYS A 87 -5.87 20.42 25.61
C LYS A 87 -6.19 21.50 24.58
N ALA A 88 -6.74 21.09 23.44
CA ALA A 88 -7.41 22.02 22.53
C ALA A 88 -8.86 22.21 23.02
N ASP A 89 -9.27 23.46 23.26
CA ASP A 89 -10.56 23.82 23.85
C ASP A 89 -11.29 24.78 22.92
N PHE A 90 -12.54 24.46 22.59
CA PHE A 90 -13.41 25.20 21.67
C PHE A 90 -14.72 25.53 22.39
N PRO A 91 -14.69 26.49 23.36
CA PRO A 91 -15.79 26.71 24.27
C PRO A 91 -17.10 27.13 23.58
N ASN A 92 -17.03 27.88 22.48
CA ASN A 92 -18.21 28.36 21.75
C ASN A 92 -19.00 27.24 21.04
N ILE A 93 -18.37 26.09 20.81
CA ILE A 93 -18.97 24.91 20.16
C ILE A 93 -18.98 23.70 21.08
N HIS A 94 -18.60 23.89 22.35
CA HIS A 94 -18.64 22.88 23.41
C HIS A 94 -17.87 21.59 23.09
N ILE A 95 -16.75 21.71 22.35
CA ILE A 95 -15.85 20.60 22.03
C ILE A 95 -14.49 20.83 22.69
N SER A 96 -13.91 19.78 23.25
CA SER A 96 -12.53 19.81 23.70
C SER A 96 -11.82 18.48 23.42
N ILE A 97 -10.48 18.54 23.24
CA ILE A 97 -9.66 17.40 22.85
C ILE A 97 -8.40 17.39 23.71
N LEU A 98 -8.24 16.34 24.52
CA LEU A 98 -7.02 16.09 25.30
C LEU A 98 -6.05 15.28 24.47
N MET A 99 -4.79 15.68 24.48
CA MET A 99 -3.70 15.05 23.73
C MET A 99 -2.54 14.72 24.65
N GLU A 100 -1.97 13.55 24.50
CA GLU A 100 -0.73 13.13 25.13
C GLU A 100 0.41 13.21 24.13
N ILE A 101 1.51 13.83 24.51
CA ILE A 101 2.70 13.97 23.70
C ILE A 101 3.85 13.31 24.44
N ARG A 102 4.56 12.40 23.77
CA ARG A 102 5.65 11.61 24.35
C ARG A 102 6.87 11.62 23.43
N LEU A 103 8.07 11.64 23.98
CA LEU A 103 9.24 11.28 23.19
C LEU A 103 9.22 9.77 22.88
N THR A 104 9.76 9.38 21.72
CA THR A 104 9.96 7.95 21.40
C THR A 104 10.93 7.33 22.42
N GLU A 105 10.89 6.01 22.59
CA GLU A 105 11.80 5.28 23.47
C GLU A 105 13.28 5.50 23.09
N SER A 106 13.57 5.59 21.80
CA SER A 106 14.90 5.94 21.27
C SER A 106 15.31 7.37 21.56
N GLY A 107 14.36 8.24 21.92
CA GLY A 107 14.57 9.64 22.26
C GLY A 107 14.93 10.55 21.08
N ASP A 108 14.73 10.09 19.86
CA ASP A 108 15.03 10.79 18.60
C ASP A 108 13.78 11.12 17.77
N GLY A 109 12.62 11.01 18.39
CA GLY A 109 11.33 11.35 17.82
C GLY A 109 10.29 11.63 18.90
N PHE A 110 9.05 11.84 18.50
CA PHE A 110 7.92 12.00 19.41
C PHE A 110 6.62 11.48 18.79
N SER A 111 5.64 11.19 19.65
CA SER A 111 4.28 10.87 19.24
C SER A 111 3.26 11.81 19.87
N ILE A 112 2.12 11.98 19.20
CA ILE A 112 0.93 12.65 19.71
C ILE A 112 -0.20 11.63 19.68
N ARG A 113 -0.79 11.37 20.83
CA ARG A 113 -1.85 10.41 21.02
C ARG A 113 -3.10 11.06 21.55
N ILE A 114 -4.24 10.68 21.00
CA ILE A 114 -5.59 11.14 21.40
C ILE A 114 -6.38 9.87 21.71
N GLU A 115 -6.70 9.70 22.97
CA GLU A 115 -7.61 8.64 23.40
C GLU A 115 -9.06 9.03 23.16
N ASP A 116 -9.93 8.06 23.00
CA ASP A 116 -11.35 8.30 22.74
C ASP A 116 -12.03 9.09 23.87
N GLU A 117 -11.66 8.80 25.12
CA GLU A 117 -12.11 9.49 26.32
C GLU A 117 -11.61 10.94 26.41
N GLY A 118 -10.52 11.26 25.71
CA GLY A 118 -9.98 12.63 25.62
C GLY A 118 -10.82 13.57 24.76
N ILE A 119 -11.81 13.05 24.03
CA ILE A 119 -12.67 13.84 23.15
C ILE A 119 -14.03 14.07 23.80
N VAL A 120 -14.30 15.32 24.11
CA VAL A 120 -15.56 15.74 24.76
C VAL A 120 -16.40 16.54 23.78
N GLU A 121 -17.63 16.09 23.54
CA GLU A 121 -18.69 16.76 22.77
C GLU A 121 -19.87 16.98 23.72
N ASN A 122 -19.99 18.17 24.33
CA ASN A 122 -21.03 18.42 25.33
C ASN A 122 -22.42 18.76 24.74
N MET A 123 -22.47 19.13 23.45
CA MET A 123 -23.70 19.44 22.73
C MET A 123 -23.72 18.79 21.34
N PRO A 124 -23.65 17.43 21.24
CA PRO A 124 -23.53 16.73 19.98
C PRO A 124 -24.77 16.86 19.06
N GLU A 125 -25.89 17.28 19.61
CA GLU A 125 -27.08 17.64 18.84
C GLU A 125 -26.93 18.93 18.02
N LEU A 126 -26.00 19.82 18.42
CA LEU A 126 -25.70 21.09 17.74
C LEU A 126 -24.35 21.04 17.02
N TYR A 127 -23.34 20.54 17.69
CA TYR A 127 -21.96 20.57 17.23
C TYR A 127 -21.33 19.16 17.32
N ARG A 128 -20.75 18.67 16.21
CA ARG A 128 -20.11 17.36 16.15
C ARG A 128 -18.74 17.45 15.54
N ILE A 129 -17.76 16.76 16.12
CA ILE A 129 -16.45 16.60 15.49
C ILE A 129 -16.60 15.74 14.22
N LEU A 130 -16.06 16.21 13.11
CA LEU A 130 -15.92 15.46 11.85
C LEU A 130 -14.50 14.98 11.63
N GLY A 131 -13.52 15.80 11.97
CA GLY A 131 -12.12 15.46 11.81
C GLY A 131 -11.19 16.43 12.51
N LEU A 132 -9.93 16.03 12.65
CA LEU A 132 -8.88 16.80 13.31
C LEU A 132 -7.57 16.69 12.55
N GLU A 133 -7.04 17.82 12.06
CA GLU A 133 -5.66 17.92 11.59
C GLU A 133 -4.76 18.15 12.81
N VAL A 134 -3.65 17.45 12.89
CA VAL A 134 -2.67 17.56 13.99
C VAL A 134 -1.34 18.03 13.43
N LEU A 135 -0.79 19.10 13.99
CA LEU A 135 0.44 19.75 13.56
C LEU A 135 0.51 19.99 12.03
N PRO A 136 -0.45 20.70 11.43
CA PRO A 136 -0.65 20.78 9.98
C PRO A 136 0.55 21.34 9.20
N GLU A 137 1.40 22.15 9.83
CA GLU A 137 2.59 22.75 9.19
C GLU A 137 3.90 22.32 9.87
N PHE A 138 3.90 21.21 10.61
CA PHE A 138 5.11 20.77 11.29
C PHE A 138 6.15 20.26 10.27
N GLY A 139 7.33 20.83 10.34
CA GLY A 139 8.42 20.51 9.43
C GLY A 139 8.25 21.05 8.01
N ALA A 140 7.20 21.84 7.75
CA ALA A 140 6.92 22.41 6.43
C ALA A 140 8.13 23.16 5.87
N ALA A 141 8.42 22.92 4.59
CA ALA A 141 9.41 23.66 3.83
C ALA A 141 8.83 24.98 3.31
N THR A 142 9.62 26.05 3.28
CA THR A 142 9.23 27.29 2.62
C THR A 142 9.30 27.15 1.10
N THR A 143 8.50 27.93 0.41
CA THR A 143 8.61 28.09 -1.05
C THR A 143 10.05 28.56 -1.39
N GLY A 144 10.68 27.87 -2.32
CA GLY A 144 12.07 28.15 -2.76
C GLY A 144 13.14 27.34 -2.03
N GLU A 145 12.81 26.59 -0.97
CA GLU A 145 13.71 25.58 -0.43
C GLU A 145 13.88 24.40 -1.40
N THR A 146 15.03 23.75 -1.35
CA THR A 146 15.28 22.49 -2.06
C THR A 146 14.78 21.32 -1.22
N GLY A 147 14.09 20.38 -1.86
CA GLY A 147 13.60 19.18 -1.20
C GLY A 147 12.33 18.62 -1.83
N TYR A 148 11.72 17.69 -1.09
CA TYR A 148 10.53 16.99 -1.59
C TYR A 148 9.66 16.43 -0.46
N LEU A 149 8.39 16.19 -0.79
CA LEU A 149 7.49 15.33 -0.02
C LEU A 149 7.64 13.89 -0.49
N THR A 150 7.61 12.96 0.45
CA THR A 150 7.48 11.51 0.19
C THR A 150 6.06 11.09 0.50
N LEU A 151 5.36 10.53 -0.50
CA LEU A 151 3.97 10.08 -0.38
C LEU A 151 3.86 8.59 -0.66
N PRO A 152 2.95 7.87 0.03
CA PRO A 152 2.81 6.41 -0.07
C PRO A 152 1.86 5.98 -1.18
N ASN A 153 1.77 6.76 -2.26
CA ASN A 153 0.90 6.45 -3.37
C ASN A 153 1.56 5.45 -4.32
N TRP A 154 0.81 4.46 -4.77
CA TRP A 154 1.30 3.38 -5.64
C TRP A 154 2.49 2.67 -4.98
N SER A 155 3.65 2.60 -5.60
CA SER A 155 4.87 2.10 -4.94
C SER A 155 5.61 3.15 -4.12
N GLY A 156 5.12 4.37 -4.12
CA GLY A 156 5.68 5.56 -3.52
C GLY A 156 6.00 6.63 -4.55
N CYS A 157 5.84 7.90 -4.18
CA CYS A 157 6.22 9.01 -5.04
C CYS A 157 6.87 10.17 -4.28
N GLN A 158 7.65 10.95 -5.02
CA GLN A 158 8.21 12.22 -4.58
C GLN A 158 7.47 13.37 -5.26
N THR A 159 7.30 14.45 -4.49
CA THR A 159 6.77 15.73 -4.95
C THR A 159 7.77 16.80 -4.60
N PHE A 160 8.43 17.39 -5.60
CA PHE A 160 9.44 18.43 -5.39
C PHE A 160 8.82 19.77 -5.01
N PHE A 161 9.58 20.61 -4.31
CA PHE A 161 9.12 21.92 -3.81
C PHE A 161 9.09 23.04 -4.87
N ASP A 162 9.58 22.76 -6.07
CA ASP A 162 9.72 23.71 -7.19
C ASP A 162 8.43 23.96 -7.97
N LYS A 163 7.27 23.80 -7.35
CA LYS A 163 5.98 24.00 -8.01
C LYS A 163 5.70 25.46 -8.31
N ALA A 164 5.19 25.72 -9.52
CA ALA A 164 4.84 27.06 -9.97
C ALA A 164 3.48 27.56 -9.44
N TYR A 165 2.62 26.65 -8.94
CA TYR A 165 1.24 26.96 -8.55
C TYR A 165 0.86 26.27 -7.25
N PRO A 166 0.03 26.91 -6.38
CA PRO A 166 -0.46 26.29 -5.17
C PRO A 166 -1.37 25.11 -5.48
N ARG A 167 -1.18 24.03 -4.74
CA ARG A 167 -1.99 22.81 -4.82
C ARG A 167 -2.20 22.23 -3.45
N GLU A 168 -3.41 21.77 -3.21
CA GLU A 168 -3.75 20.90 -2.08
C GLU A 168 -4.43 19.66 -2.62
N VAL A 169 -4.10 18.51 -2.05
CA VAL A 169 -4.86 17.28 -2.21
C VAL A 169 -5.10 16.65 -0.86
N ARG A 170 -6.29 16.10 -0.71
CA ARG A 170 -6.70 15.27 0.43
C ARG A 170 -6.96 13.86 -0.09
N GLN A 171 -6.35 12.87 0.55
CA GLN A 171 -6.46 11.49 0.15
C GLN A 171 -6.62 10.58 1.36
N THR A 172 -7.58 9.68 1.30
CA THR A 172 -7.83 8.70 2.34
C THR A 172 -6.69 7.68 2.41
N ILE A 173 -6.14 7.45 3.60
CA ILE A 173 -5.23 6.33 3.85
C ILE A 173 -6.07 5.05 3.69
N TYR A 174 -5.55 4.11 2.90
CA TYR A 174 -6.26 2.92 2.44
C TYR A 174 -7.55 3.30 1.70
N SER A 175 -7.48 3.34 0.38
CA SER A 175 -8.57 3.76 -0.48
C SER A 175 -9.90 3.13 -0.11
N SER A 176 -10.97 3.92 -0.20
CA SER A 176 -12.34 3.43 -0.14
C SER A 176 -12.90 3.33 -1.55
N ASN A 177 -13.76 2.37 -1.80
CA ASN A 177 -14.32 2.06 -3.11
C ASN A 177 -13.27 1.60 -4.13
N ASP A 178 -13.64 1.36 -5.36
CA ASP A 178 -12.74 0.93 -6.44
C ASP A 178 -11.84 2.06 -6.95
N GLN A 179 -11.32 2.85 -6.05
CA GLN A 179 -10.51 4.00 -6.41
C GLN A 179 -9.07 3.59 -6.62
N TRP A 180 -8.83 3.04 -7.77
CA TRP A 180 -7.51 2.79 -8.31
C TRP A 180 -6.72 4.08 -8.58
N GLU A 181 -7.41 5.24 -8.55
CA GLU A 181 -6.85 6.53 -8.97
C GLU A 181 -5.63 6.96 -8.15
N HIS A 182 -5.69 6.88 -6.83
CA HIS A 182 -4.59 7.37 -5.99
C HIS A 182 -4.11 6.40 -4.94
N VAL A 183 -4.28 5.19 -5.11
CA VAL A 183 -3.84 4.11 -4.22
C VAL A 183 -2.86 4.58 -3.12
N CYS A 184 -3.39 5.20 -2.06
CA CYS A 184 -2.64 5.55 -0.86
C CYS A 184 -2.64 4.32 0.05
N ASN A 185 -1.56 3.57 0.07
CA ASN A 185 -1.53 2.20 0.59
C ASN A 185 -0.86 2.04 1.95
N MET A 186 -0.27 3.10 2.49
CA MET A 186 0.44 3.08 3.77
C MET A 186 0.17 4.35 4.58
N GLY A 187 0.17 4.24 5.91
CA GLY A 187 0.03 5.37 6.82
C GLY A 187 1.36 6.08 7.11
N VAL A 188 2.18 6.30 6.08
CA VAL A 188 3.49 6.94 6.21
C VAL A 188 3.63 8.10 5.23
N PHE A 189 4.38 9.13 5.62
CA PHE A 189 4.73 10.26 4.77
C PHE A 189 6.08 10.87 5.21
N GLY A 190 6.67 11.68 4.35
CA GLY A 190 7.95 12.33 4.67
C GLY A 190 8.08 13.73 4.11
N ILE A 191 8.92 14.52 4.75
CA ILE A 191 9.40 15.83 4.30
C ILE A 191 10.92 15.81 4.34
N THR A 192 11.55 15.85 3.17
CA THR A 192 13.01 15.90 3.06
C THR A 192 13.45 17.31 2.69
N ARG A 193 14.35 17.87 3.47
CA ARG A 193 14.94 19.23 3.33
C ARG A 193 16.45 19.16 3.48
N GLU A 194 17.16 20.27 3.26
CA GLU A 194 18.60 20.32 3.44
C GLU A 194 19.07 19.89 4.84
N GLN A 195 18.31 20.20 5.88
CA GLN A 195 18.63 19.82 7.27
C GLN A 195 18.41 18.35 7.60
N GLY A 196 17.67 17.59 6.76
CA GLY A 196 17.36 16.19 6.99
C GLY A 196 15.95 15.78 6.54
N THR A 197 15.53 14.63 7.01
CA THR A 197 14.21 14.05 6.70
C THR A 197 13.39 13.89 7.97
N LEU A 198 12.17 14.41 7.93
CA LEU A 198 11.08 14.09 8.85
C LEU A 198 10.28 12.96 8.25
N CYS A 199 10.00 11.92 9.03
CA CYS A 199 9.06 10.84 8.71
C CYS A 199 7.91 10.87 9.69
N GLY A 200 6.68 10.95 9.19
CA GLY A 200 5.44 10.82 9.97
C GLY A 200 4.77 9.47 9.70
N ILE A 201 4.33 8.81 10.77
CA ILE A 201 3.62 7.52 10.70
C ILE A 201 2.33 7.64 11.51
N VAL A 202 1.19 7.35 10.88
CA VAL A 202 -0.09 7.19 11.57
C VAL A 202 -0.10 5.79 12.18
N THR A 203 0.15 5.71 13.49
CA THR A 203 0.31 4.43 14.20
C THR A 203 -0.99 3.90 14.80
N ALA A 204 -1.99 4.75 14.98
CA ALA A 204 -3.35 4.38 15.36
C ALA A 204 -4.39 5.25 14.67
N GLY A 205 -5.55 4.67 14.32
CA GLY A 205 -6.62 5.35 13.60
C GLY A 205 -6.37 5.52 12.11
N ASP A 206 -5.43 4.78 11.54
CA ASP A 206 -5.02 4.82 10.15
C ASP A 206 -6.12 4.43 9.15
N TYR A 207 -7.08 3.58 9.55
CA TYR A 207 -8.26 3.28 8.72
C TYR A 207 -9.17 4.49 8.49
N ASP A 208 -9.20 5.41 9.44
CA ASP A 208 -10.05 6.59 9.43
C ASP A 208 -9.17 7.85 9.51
N ALA A 209 -8.24 7.94 8.57
CA ALA A 209 -7.35 9.09 8.40
C ALA A 209 -7.18 9.43 6.92
N GLU A 210 -6.85 10.69 6.68
CA GLU A 210 -6.49 11.24 5.39
C GLU A 210 -5.10 11.85 5.47
N LEU A 211 -4.36 11.87 4.37
CA LEU A 211 -3.18 12.71 4.20
C LEU A 211 -3.58 13.98 3.46
N ILE A 212 -3.25 15.13 4.03
CA ILE A 212 -3.38 16.43 3.39
C ILE A 212 -1.99 16.83 2.91
N CYS A 213 -1.85 16.99 1.60
CA CYS A 213 -0.60 17.36 0.95
C CYS A 213 -0.75 18.74 0.33
N ARG A 214 0.18 19.65 0.61
CA ARG A 214 0.20 21.01 0.11
C ARG A 214 1.54 21.31 -0.54
N VAL A 215 1.54 21.91 -1.72
CA VAL A 215 2.75 22.42 -2.36
C VAL A 215 2.52 23.86 -2.80
N HIS A 216 3.54 24.71 -2.63
CA HIS A 216 3.49 26.13 -2.94
C HIS A 216 2.23 26.81 -2.36
N TRP A 217 1.89 26.48 -1.12
CA TRP A 217 0.67 26.98 -0.48
C TRP A 217 0.80 28.48 -0.23
N GLU A 218 0.01 29.29 -0.94
CA GLU A 218 0.20 30.76 -1.02
C GLU A 218 0.17 31.46 0.34
N GLN A 219 -0.72 31.03 1.22
CA GLN A 219 -0.98 31.75 2.47
C GLN A 219 0.03 31.41 3.57
N ALA A 220 0.61 30.22 3.55
CA ALA A 220 1.69 29.83 4.45
C ALA A 220 3.06 29.85 3.75
N HIS A 221 3.13 30.08 2.44
CA HIS A 221 4.34 29.95 1.63
C HIS A 221 5.09 28.64 1.92
N SER A 222 4.33 27.51 2.00
CA SER A 222 4.82 26.25 2.52
C SER A 222 4.55 25.06 1.61
N ASN A 223 5.40 24.06 1.77
CA ASN A 223 5.21 22.70 1.26
C ASN A 223 5.12 21.77 2.47
N SER A 224 4.01 21.07 2.63
CA SER A 224 3.73 20.25 3.81
C SER A 224 2.94 19.00 3.49
N VAL A 225 3.04 18.02 4.38
CA VAL A 225 2.14 16.85 4.42
C VAL A 225 1.89 16.49 5.88
N HIS A 226 0.64 16.25 6.22
CA HIS A 226 0.20 15.89 7.57
C HIS A 226 -1.08 15.08 7.54
N PRO A 227 -1.43 14.35 8.62
CA PRO A 227 -2.69 13.61 8.68
C PRO A 227 -3.84 14.48 9.17
N ARG A 228 -5.03 14.15 8.69
CA ARG A 228 -6.32 14.50 9.28
C ARG A 228 -6.97 13.21 9.78
N PHE A 229 -7.21 13.10 11.06
CA PHE A 229 -8.02 12.03 11.63
C PHE A 229 -9.49 12.27 11.39
N VAL A 230 -10.21 11.27 10.90
CA VAL A 230 -11.65 11.33 10.66
C VAL A 230 -12.38 10.68 11.82
N TYR A 231 -13.33 11.41 12.40
CA TYR A 231 -14.20 10.92 13.48
C TYR A 231 -15.61 10.62 13.01
N ARG A 232 -16.02 11.23 11.90
CA ARG A 232 -17.25 10.91 11.17
C ARG A 232 -17.01 11.15 9.68
N TRP A 233 -17.32 10.18 8.86
CA TRP A 233 -17.27 10.35 7.41
C TRP A 233 -18.46 11.17 6.90
N GLU A 234 -19.62 10.96 7.53
CA GLU A 234 -20.82 11.76 7.28
C GLU A 234 -21.35 12.38 8.59
N GLN A 235 -22.06 13.49 8.47
CA GLN A 235 -22.53 14.27 9.63
C GLN A 235 -23.43 13.48 10.57
N GLN A 236 -24.23 12.56 10.00
CA GLN A 236 -25.17 11.72 10.73
C GLN A 236 -24.53 10.49 11.38
N ASP A 237 -23.29 10.19 11.07
CA ASP A 237 -22.62 9.00 11.60
C ASP A 237 -22.41 9.10 13.10
N ASP A 238 -22.33 7.95 13.74
CA ASP A 238 -21.77 7.87 15.07
C ASP A 238 -20.27 8.18 15.02
N ARG A 239 -19.76 8.69 16.14
CA ARG A 239 -18.32 8.94 16.23
C ARG A 239 -17.56 7.62 16.17
N ILE A 240 -16.59 7.55 15.27
CA ILE A 240 -15.69 6.40 15.15
C ILE A 240 -14.79 6.37 16.39
N ALA A 241 -14.96 5.33 17.20
CA ALA A 241 -14.24 5.14 18.45
C ALA A 241 -12.80 4.64 18.22
N GLY A 242 -12.01 4.73 19.28
CA GLY A 242 -10.63 4.26 19.35
C GLY A 242 -9.58 5.36 19.27
N PRO A 243 -8.34 5.03 19.65
CA PRO A 243 -7.26 6.01 19.71
C PRO A 243 -6.84 6.49 18.33
N ARG A 244 -6.27 7.71 18.31
CA ARG A 244 -5.56 8.28 17.16
C ARG A 244 -4.13 8.56 17.57
N GLU A 245 -3.16 8.16 16.76
CA GLU A 245 -1.76 8.41 17.08
C GLU A 245 -0.94 8.73 15.84
N LEU A 246 -0.15 9.78 15.95
CA LEU A 246 0.83 10.22 14.97
C LEU A 246 2.21 10.19 15.60
N ARG A 247 3.16 9.50 14.96
CA ARG A 247 4.56 9.41 15.39
C ARG A 247 5.46 10.08 14.38
N TYR A 248 6.36 10.93 14.86
CA TYR A 248 7.41 11.55 14.07
C TYR A 248 8.78 10.98 14.43
N THR A 249 9.57 10.67 13.41
CA THR A 249 10.99 10.31 13.52
C THR A 249 11.81 11.12 12.52
N PHE A 250 13.13 11.22 12.75
CA PHE A 250 13.97 12.14 12.01
C PHE A 250 15.29 11.50 11.61
N ALA A 251 15.76 11.82 10.40
CA ALA A 251 17.10 11.50 9.92
C ALA A 251 17.90 12.77 9.64
N PRO A 252 19.23 12.76 9.86
CA PRO A 252 20.10 13.88 9.53
C PRO A 252 20.18 14.13 8.01
N SER A 253 20.74 15.30 7.64
CA SER A 253 20.99 15.66 6.23
C SER A 253 21.89 14.65 5.51
N VAL A 254 22.84 14.07 6.23
CA VAL A 254 23.66 12.96 5.73
C VAL A 254 23.12 11.66 6.33
N TYR A 255 22.19 11.05 5.64
CA TYR A 255 21.64 9.75 6.02
C TYR A 255 22.44 8.63 5.36
N HIS A 256 23.01 7.74 6.16
CA HIS A 256 23.86 6.65 5.66
C HIS A 256 23.12 5.62 4.78
N GLY A 257 21.77 5.57 4.83
CA GLY A 257 20.93 4.78 3.94
C GLY A 257 20.66 5.43 2.58
N GLY A 258 21.16 6.64 2.32
CA GLY A 258 20.97 7.36 1.06
C GLY A 258 19.82 8.35 1.11
N GLU A 259 18.85 8.20 0.19
CA GLU A 259 17.73 9.13 0.04
C GLU A 259 16.80 9.17 1.26
N GLY A 260 16.20 10.34 1.54
CA GLY A 260 15.28 10.52 2.68
C GLY A 260 14.07 9.60 2.67
N TYR A 261 13.52 9.26 1.50
CA TYR A 261 12.42 8.28 1.40
C TYR A 261 12.83 6.87 1.86
N VAL A 262 14.11 6.51 1.79
CA VAL A 262 14.61 5.22 2.32
C VAL A 262 14.46 5.20 3.84
N PHE A 263 14.76 6.32 4.51
CA PHE A 263 14.52 6.46 5.93
C PHE A 263 13.03 6.27 6.27
N CYS A 264 12.13 6.92 5.53
CA CYS A 264 10.69 6.76 5.72
C CYS A 264 10.24 5.29 5.53
N GLY A 265 10.70 4.63 4.48
CA GLY A 265 10.39 3.21 4.22
C GLY A 265 10.89 2.28 5.31
N LYS A 266 12.12 2.49 5.79
CA LYS A 266 12.70 1.70 6.89
C LYS A 266 11.95 1.95 8.21
N SER A 267 11.65 3.20 8.54
CA SER A 267 10.89 3.54 9.75
C SER A 267 9.49 2.88 9.74
N TYR A 268 8.82 2.86 8.59
CA TYR A 268 7.52 2.22 8.46
C TYR A 268 7.63 0.68 8.50
N ARG A 269 8.64 0.09 7.87
CA ARG A 269 8.94 -1.36 7.98
C ARG A 269 9.16 -1.77 9.44
N ASP A 270 9.94 -1.00 10.19
CA ASP A 270 10.22 -1.28 11.59
C ASP A 270 8.94 -1.21 12.45
N PHE A 271 8.08 -0.20 12.22
CA PHE A 271 6.76 -0.12 12.83
C PHE A 271 5.90 -1.36 12.49
N LEU A 272 5.85 -1.77 11.21
CA LEU A 272 5.07 -2.95 10.81
C LEU A 272 5.60 -4.24 11.47
N ARG A 273 6.91 -4.39 11.60
CA ARG A 273 7.53 -5.55 12.25
C ARG A 273 7.30 -5.59 13.75
N GLN A 274 7.42 -4.46 14.42
CA GLN A 274 7.34 -4.37 15.88
C GLN A 274 5.89 -4.36 16.38
N GLU A 275 4.98 -3.70 15.66
CA GLU A 275 3.64 -3.40 16.15
C GLU A 275 2.50 -4.01 15.31
N ARG A 276 2.77 -4.41 14.05
CA ARG A 276 1.75 -4.91 13.12
C ARG A 276 1.96 -6.35 12.66
N GLY A 277 2.99 -7.04 13.16
CA GLY A 277 3.19 -8.48 12.94
C GLY A 277 3.78 -8.85 11.57
N LEU A 278 4.39 -7.91 10.83
CA LEU A 278 5.08 -8.23 9.58
C LEU A 278 6.27 -9.15 9.85
N LEU A 279 6.24 -10.37 9.32
CA LEU A 279 7.27 -11.40 9.50
C LEU A 279 8.23 -11.44 8.29
N SER A 280 9.51 -11.70 8.57
CA SER A 280 10.47 -12.09 7.53
C SER A 280 10.14 -13.47 6.96
N TRP A 281 10.72 -13.81 5.81
CA TRP A 281 10.56 -15.12 5.21
C TRP A 281 10.98 -16.26 6.12
N GLN A 282 12.05 -16.08 6.90
CA GLN A 282 12.52 -17.08 7.88
C GLN A 282 11.51 -17.29 9.01
N GLU A 283 10.94 -16.22 9.53
CA GLU A 283 9.91 -16.29 10.57
C GLU A 283 8.61 -16.93 10.03
N LYS A 284 8.20 -16.59 8.82
CA LYS A 284 7.06 -17.25 8.13
C LYS A 284 7.30 -18.75 7.97
N ALA A 285 8.51 -19.15 7.60
CA ALA A 285 8.89 -20.56 7.38
C ALA A 285 8.80 -21.43 8.61
N VAL A 286 8.92 -20.87 9.82
CA VAL A 286 8.75 -21.62 11.08
C VAL A 286 7.36 -22.25 11.14
N LYS A 287 6.33 -21.54 10.67
CA LYS A 287 4.94 -22.02 10.65
C LYS A 287 4.53 -22.65 9.32
N ARG A 288 5.07 -22.14 8.22
CA ARG A 288 4.73 -22.53 6.85
C ARG A 288 6.00 -22.69 6.00
N PRO A 289 6.66 -23.87 6.03
CA PRO A 289 7.89 -24.11 5.26
C PRO A 289 7.72 -23.86 3.75
N ALA A 290 6.53 -24.10 3.20
CA ALA A 290 6.20 -23.84 1.80
C ALA A 290 6.38 -22.37 1.38
N ALA A 291 6.38 -21.43 2.33
CA ALA A 291 6.60 -20.01 2.02
C ALA A 291 7.99 -19.74 1.44
N LEU A 292 9.02 -20.52 1.81
CA LEU A 292 10.36 -20.37 1.22
C LEU A 292 10.39 -20.85 -0.23
N ASP A 293 9.66 -21.90 -0.55
CA ASP A 293 9.57 -22.39 -1.92
C ASP A 293 8.83 -21.35 -2.80
N TYR A 294 7.71 -20.81 -2.30
CA TYR A 294 7.00 -19.70 -2.97
C TYR A 294 7.90 -18.48 -3.21
N ARG A 295 8.68 -18.06 -2.21
CA ARG A 295 9.58 -16.90 -2.28
C ARG A 295 10.55 -16.97 -3.46
N ASP A 296 11.07 -18.18 -3.74
CA ASP A 296 12.23 -18.38 -4.64
C ASP A 296 11.81 -18.78 -6.06
N ARG A 297 10.52 -18.66 -6.41
CA ARG A 297 10.02 -19.03 -7.73
C ARG A 297 9.88 -17.84 -8.67
N PHE A 298 9.94 -18.15 -9.97
CA PHE A 298 9.61 -17.23 -11.04
C PHE A 298 8.13 -17.30 -11.35
N PHE A 299 7.45 -16.16 -11.35
CA PHE A 299 6.01 -16.12 -11.52
C PHE A 299 5.60 -15.98 -12.98
N LEU A 300 4.72 -16.87 -13.42
CA LEU A 300 4.12 -16.86 -14.75
C LEU A 300 2.60 -16.86 -14.62
N LYS A 301 1.96 -15.78 -15.00
CA LYS A 301 0.51 -15.64 -15.05
C LYS A 301 0.03 -16.08 -16.43
N ILE A 302 -0.86 -17.08 -16.50
CA ILE A 302 -1.42 -17.58 -17.76
C ILE A 302 -2.90 -17.21 -17.81
N PHE A 303 -3.24 -16.38 -18.81
CA PHE A 303 -4.59 -15.89 -19.02
C PHE A 303 -5.35 -16.86 -19.93
N MET A 304 -6.42 -17.47 -19.39
CA MET A 304 -7.09 -18.61 -20.02
C MET A 304 -8.34 -18.21 -20.77
N ALA A 305 -9.21 -17.41 -20.16
CA ALA A 305 -10.48 -17.01 -20.77
C ALA A 305 -11.07 -15.76 -20.14
N TYR A 306 -11.94 -15.08 -20.89
CA TYR A 306 -12.74 -13.93 -20.45
C TYR A 306 -14.01 -13.77 -21.30
N LYS A 307 -14.91 -12.88 -20.90
CA LYS A 307 -16.02 -12.41 -21.73
C LYS A 307 -15.90 -10.93 -22.03
N ASP A 308 -16.39 -10.50 -23.18
CA ASP A 308 -16.53 -9.08 -23.48
C ASP A 308 -17.48 -8.42 -22.48
N PRO A 309 -17.15 -7.24 -21.91
CA PRO A 309 -18.04 -6.56 -20.97
C PRO A 309 -19.39 -6.19 -21.58
N GLN A 310 -20.48 -6.71 -21.01
CA GLN A 310 -21.87 -6.34 -21.31
C GLN A 310 -22.66 -6.33 -20.01
N ALA A 311 -23.60 -5.38 -19.85
CA ALA A 311 -24.31 -5.18 -18.58
C ALA A 311 -25.04 -6.41 -18.04
N ASP A 312 -25.54 -7.27 -18.94
CA ASP A 312 -26.24 -8.51 -18.60
C ASP A 312 -25.31 -9.73 -18.44
N GLY A 313 -24.01 -9.55 -18.60
CA GLY A 313 -23.00 -10.62 -18.53
C GLY A 313 -23.03 -11.63 -19.66
N ARG A 314 -23.70 -11.33 -20.77
CA ARG A 314 -23.83 -12.20 -21.95
C ARG A 314 -22.87 -11.83 -23.08
N GLY A 315 -21.75 -11.22 -22.75
CA GLY A 315 -20.70 -10.91 -23.73
C GLY A 315 -20.10 -12.15 -24.38
N THR A 316 -19.44 -11.95 -25.51
CA THR A 316 -18.76 -13.02 -26.23
C THR A 316 -17.66 -13.64 -25.35
N TYR A 317 -17.65 -14.96 -25.25
CA TYR A 317 -16.62 -15.69 -24.51
C TYR A 317 -15.41 -15.94 -25.41
N HIS A 318 -14.22 -15.68 -24.87
CA HIS A 318 -12.94 -15.88 -25.54
C HIS A 318 -12.08 -16.84 -24.71
N ALA A 319 -11.83 -18.05 -25.25
CA ALA A 319 -10.80 -18.96 -24.73
C ALA A 319 -9.45 -18.58 -25.36
N THR A 320 -8.54 -18.06 -24.59
CA THR A 320 -7.20 -17.67 -25.05
C THR A 320 -6.14 -18.74 -24.79
N CYS A 321 -6.40 -19.65 -23.82
CA CYS A 321 -5.51 -20.73 -23.45
C CYS A 321 -6.30 -21.86 -22.75
N THR A 322 -6.24 -23.07 -23.26
CA THR A 322 -6.81 -24.27 -22.62
C THR A 322 -5.82 -24.87 -21.61
N PHE A 323 -6.23 -25.86 -20.81
CA PHE A 323 -5.32 -26.60 -19.93
C PHE A 323 -4.26 -27.38 -20.73
N ASP A 324 -4.58 -27.89 -21.90
CA ASP A 324 -3.62 -28.53 -22.79
C ASP A 324 -2.65 -27.53 -23.41
N ASP A 325 -3.10 -26.31 -23.72
CA ASP A 325 -2.22 -25.25 -24.21
C ASP A 325 -1.31 -24.74 -23.09
N THR A 326 -1.81 -24.61 -21.88
CA THR A 326 -1.00 -24.30 -20.68
C THR A 326 0.14 -25.32 -20.56
N ARG A 327 -0.16 -26.61 -20.68
CA ARG A 327 0.86 -27.65 -20.63
C ARG A 327 1.93 -27.46 -21.71
N LYS A 328 1.54 -27.19 -22.98
CA LYS A 328 2.49 -26.94 -24.08
C LYS A 328 3.40 -25.74 -23.78
N ILE A 329 2.85 -24.64 -23.25
CA ILE A 329 3.62 -23.47 -22.83
C ILE A 329 4.67 -23.88 -21.80
N LEU A 330 4.26 -24.62 -20.76
CA LEU A 330 5.16 -25.02 -19.68
C LEU A 330 6.20 -26.05 -20.12
N GLU A 331 5.84 -26.98 -21.02
CA GLU A 331 6.82 -27.91 -21.64
C GLU A 331 7.89 -27.16 -22.44
N ASP A 332 7.52 -26.13 -23.19
CA ASP A 332 8.47 -25.28 -23.92
C ASP A 332 9.34 -24.44 -22.97
N CYS A 333 8.74 -23.89 -21.87
CA CYS A 333 9.51 -23.23 -20.81
C CYS A 333 10.62 -24.15 -20.28
N LEU A 334 10.29 -25.39 -19.90
CA LEU A 334 11.26 -26.37 -19.39
C LEU A 334 12.34 -26.71 -20.42
N LYS A 335 11.97 -26.89 -21.69
CA LYS A 335 12.92 -27.11 -22.79
C LYS A 335 13.91 -25.96 -22.98
N ARG A 336 13.49 -24.73 -22.69
CA ARG A 336 14.29 -23.50 -22.72
C ARG A 336 15.10 -23.28 -21.43
N GLY A 337 15.02 -24.20 -20.48
CA GLY A 337 15.73 -24.13 -19.21
C GLY A 337 15.05 -23.25 -18.17
N ILE A 338 13.82 -22.82 -18.40
CA ILE A 338 13.02 -22.04 -17.42
C ILE A 338 12.41 -23.04 -16.43
N THR A 339 12.95 -23.07 -15.22
CA THR A 339 12.56 -23.99 -14.14
C THR A 339 12.08 -23.21 -12.91
N ARG A 340 11.66 -23.88 -11.85
CA ARG A 340 11.19 -23.28 -10.60
C ARG A 340 10.06 -22.26 -10.80
N LEU A 341 9.12 -22.61 -11.66
CA LEU A 341 7.98 -21.77 -11.98
C LEU A 341 6.93 -21.82 -10.86
N ALA A 342 6.34 -20.66 -10.54
CA ALA A 342 5.02 -20.53 -9.90
C ALA A 342 4.05 -20.01 -10.96
N VAL A 343 3.07 -20.81 -11.30
CA VAL A 343 2.11 -20.53 -12.37
C VAL A 343 0.78 -20.14 -11.77
N MET A 344 0.21 -19.03 -12.22
CA MET A 344 -1.09 -18.52 -11.81
C MET A 344 -2.06 -18.60 -13.00
N LEU A 345 -3.13 -19.37 -12.86
CA LEU A 345 -4.14 -19.52 -13.92
C LEU A 345 -5.27 -18.51 -13.70
N VAL A 346 -5.43 -17.58 -14.64
CA VAL A 346 -6.46 -16.55 -14.64
C VAL A 346 -7.62 -16.97 -15.53
N GLY A 347 -8.84 -16.94 -15.00
CA GLY A 347 -10.03 -17.33 -15.78
C GLY A 347 -10.16 -18.83 -15.99
N TRP A 348 -9.75 -19.66 -15.05
CA TRP A 348 -9.80 -21.11 -15.08
C TRP A 348 -11.20 -21.69 -14.79
N GLY A 349 -12.02 -20.93 -14.07
CA GLY A 349 -13.38 -21.31 -13.65
C GLY A 349 -14.45 -20.93 -14.67
N GLN A 350 -15.70 -21.09 -14.27
CA GLN A 350 -16.86 -20.84 -15.13
C GLN A 350 -16.86 -19.44 -15.76
N ASP A 351 -17.02 -19.38 -17.07
CA ASP A 351 -17.10 -18.17 -17.89
C ASP A 351 -15.84 -17.29 -17.89
N GLY A 352 -14.69 -17.84 -17.45
CA GLY A 352 -13.39 -17.16 -17.53
C GLY A 352 -13.19 -16.12 -16.43
N HIS A 353 -12.23 -15.22 -16.65
CA HIS A 353 -11.84 -14.17 -15.71
C HIS A 353 -13.01 -13.27 -15.38
N ASP A 354 -13.40 -13.24 -14.11
CA ASP A 354 -14.57 -12.51 -13.55
C ASP A 354 -15.88 -12.74 -14.33
N GLY A 355 -15.95 -13.88 -15.01
CA GLY A 355 -17.09 -14.16 -15.89
C GLY A 355 -18.36 -14.50 -15.14
N MET A 356 -18.27 -15.16 -13.96
CA MET A 356 -19.44 -15.64 -13.22
C MET A 356 -19.28 -15.73 -11.68
N PRO A 357 -18.43 -14.96 -10.99
CA PRO A 357 -18.45 -14.97 -9.53
C PRO A 357 -19.86 -14.69 -8.96
N PRO A 358 -20.25 -15.37 -7.85
CA PRO A 358 -19.48 -16.28 -7.02
C PRO A 358 -19.42 -17.74 -7.49
N THR A 359 -19.99 -18.09 -8.65
CA THR A 359 -19.93 -19.45 -9.20
C THR A 359 -18.59 -19.70 -9.89
N ARG A 360 -17.78 -20.63 -9.36
CA ARG A 360 -16.48 -21.05 -9.92
C ARG A 360 -16.51 -22.43 -10.52
N PHE A 361 -17.29 -23.30 -9.95
CA PHE A 361 -17.41 -24.70 -10.34
C PHE A 361 -18.75 -24.97 -11.03
N PRO A 362 -18.77 -25.99 -11.92
CA PRO A 362 -17.70 -26.89 -12.30
C PRO A 362 -16.57 -26.17 -13.05
N VAL A 363 -15.40 -26.80 -13.18
CA VAL A 363 -14.30 -26.32 -14.04
C VAL A 363 -14.81 -26.17 -15.48
N ASP A 364 -14.45 -25.09 -16.16
CA ASP A 364 -15.00 -24.77 -17.49
C ASP A 364 -14.66 -25.84 -18.53
N GLU A 365 -15.68 -26.48 -19.11
CA GLU A 365 -15.54 -27.52 -20.11
C GLU A 365 -14.90 -27.03 -21.42
N ARG A 366 -15.06 -25.73 -21.74
CA ARG A 366 -14.45 -25.09 -22.91
C ARG A 366 -12.93 -25.00 -22.82
N LEU A 367 -12.38 -25.09 -21.60
CA LEU A 367 -10.94 -25.13 -21.31
C LEU A 367 -10.40 -26.56 -21.21
N GLY A 368 -11.27 -27.59 -21.28
CA GLY A 368 -10.93 -29.01 -21.16
C GLY A 368 -11.52 -29.69 -19.92
N GLY A 369 -12.27 -28.96 -19.09
CA GLY A 369 -12.97 -29.46 -17.91
C GLY A 369 -12.05 -29.97 -16.80
N GLU A 370 -12.65 -30.52 -15.75
CA GLU A 370 -11.91 -30.99 -14.56
C GLU A 370 -10.88 -32.08 -14.89
N THR A 371 -11.20 -32.96 -15.87
CA THR A 371 -10.29 -34.06 -16.26
C THR A 371 -8.95 -33.54 -16.81
N ALA A 372 -9.01 -32.58 -17.73
CA ALA A 372 -7.80 -31.97 -18.30
C ALA A 372 -7.05 -31.17 -17.23
N PHE A 373 -7.78 -30.47 -16.38
CA PHE A 373 -7.18 -29.70 -15.29
C PHE A 373 -6.42 -30.58 -14.29
N ARG A 374 -7.00 -31.70 -13.85
CA ARG A 374 -6.32 -32.67 -12.97
C ARG A 374 -5.07 -33.27 -13.61
N LYS A 375 -5.08 -33.54 -14.91
CA LYS A 375 -3.89 -33.99 -15.64
C LYS A 375 -2.80 -32.93 -15.65
N LEU A 376 -3.16 -31.67 -15.88
CA LEU A 376 -2.20 -30.56 -15.82
C LEU A 376 -1.60 -30.42 -14.43
N ILE A 377 -2.43 -30.46 -13.36
CA ILE A 377 -1.97 -30.37 -11.97
C ILE A 377 -0.97 -31.47 -11.63
N ALA A 378 -1.29 -32.73 -11.96
CA ALA A 378 -0.39 -33.86 -11.73
C ALA A 378 0.94 -33.70 -12.48
N TRP A 379 0.87 -33.32 -13.74
CA TRP A 379 2.07 -33.07 -14.55
C TRP A 379 2.93 -31.92 -14.02
N CYS A 380 2.32 -30.82 -13.55
CA CYS A 380 3.03 -29.73 -12.93
C CYS A 380 3.78 -30.17 -11.66
N ALA A 381 3.14 -30.98 -10.83
CA ALA A 381 3.74 -31.53 -9.61
C ALA A 381 4.95 -32.43 -9.93
N GLU A 382 4.86 -33.27 -10.98
CA GLU A 382 5.96 -34.13 -11.43
C GLU A 382 7.16 -33.33 -11.97
N ASN A 383 6.95 -32.10 -12.43
CA ASN A 383 7.97 -31.24 -13.04
C ASN A 383 8.43 -30.06 -12.17
N ASP A 384 8.17 -30.10 -10.86
CA ASP A 384 8.51 -29.04 -9.90
C ASP A 384 7.94 -27.65 -10.28
N ILE A 385 6.73 -27.64 -10.83
CA ILE A 385 5.97 -26.42 -11.14
C ILE A 385 4.91 -26.23 -10.07
N MET A 386 4.98 -25.11 -9.32
CA MET A 386 3.95 -24.70 -8.38
C MET A 386 2.76 -24.11 -9.16
N LEU A 387 1.65 -24.85 -9.22
CA LEU A 387 0.46 -24.38 -9.91
C LEU A 387 -0.53 -23.76 -8.91
N GLY A 388 -0.99 -22.57 -9.20
CA GLY A 388 -1.98 -21.81 -8.44
C GLY A 388 -3.10 -21.28 -9.33
N VAL A 389 -4.12 -20.74 -8.71
CA VAL A 389 -5.29 -20.14 -9.38
C VAL A 389 -5.47 -18.69 -8.93
N HIS A 390 -6.12 -17.93 -9.79
CA HIS A 390 -6.51 -16.54 -9.57
C HIS A 390 -8.05 -16.51 -9.37
N ASP A 391 -8.50 -15.98 -8.25
CA ASP A 391 -9.90 -15.87 -7.86
C ASP A 391 -10.26 -14.48 -7.35
N SER A 392 -11.50 -14.06 -7.55
CA SER A 392 -12.11 -12.89 -6.92
C SER A 392 -13.24 -13.33 -6.00
N TYR A 393 -13.19 -12.95 -4.72
CA TYR A 393 -14.27 -13.18 -3.75
C TYR A 393 -15.02 -11.89 -3.40
N GLY A 394 -14.41 -10.75 -3.69
CA GLY A 394 -14.97 -9.43 -3.37
C GLY A 394 -16.07 -8.96 -4.30
N GLU A 395 -16.23 -9.61 -5.46
CA GLU A 395 -17.22 -9.23 -6.47
C GLU A 395 -18.19 -10.36 -6.78
N SER A 396 -19.40 -10.00 -7.18
CA SER A 396 -20.43 -10.91 -7.68
C SER A 396 -21.22 -10.27 -8.81
N TYR A 397 -21.77 -11.11 -9.68
CA TYR A 397 -22.47 -10.68 -10.88
C TYR A 397 -23.85 -11.32 -10.96
N SER A 398 -24.84 -10.54 -11.40
CA SER A 398 -26.24 -11.01 -11.50
C SER A 398 -26.44 -12.12 -12.52
N CYS A 399 -25.53 -12.37 -13.45
CA CYS A 399 -25.53 -13.49 -14.36
C CYS A 399 -25.21 -14.83 -13.68
N SER A 400 -24.60 -14.82 -12.51
CA SER A 400 -24.24 -16.01 -11.75
C SER A 400 -25.48 -16.68 -11.15
N PRO A 401 -25.64 -18.01 -11.28
CA PRO A 401 -26.76 -18.73 -10.64
C PRO A 401 -26.71 -18.72 -9.12
N GLU A 402 -25.54 -18.42 -8.53
CA GLU A 402 -25.34 -18.29 -7.08
C GLU A 402 -25.36 -16.83 -6.60
N PHE A 403 -25.68 -15.87 -7.46
CA PHE A 403 -25.83 -14.48 -7.08
C PHE A 403 -26.99 -14.30 -6.10
N ASP A 404 -26.70 -13.70 -4.97
CA ASP A 404 -27.70 -13.37 -3.95
C ASP A 404 -27.58 -11.87 -3.59
N PRO A 405 -28.60 -11.05 -3.90
CA PRO A 405 -28.59 -9.63 -3.51
C PRO A 405 -28.48 -9.40 -2.00
N ALA A 406 -28.80 -10.42 -1.18
CA ALA A 406 -28.64 -10.35 0.27
C ALA A 406 -27.19 -10.36 0.71
N ASP A 407 -26.26 -10.88 -0.12
CA ASP A 407 -24.82 -10.93 0.17
C ASP A 407 -24.08 -9.62 -0.15
N VAL A 408 -24.73 -8.71 -0.88
CA VAL A 408 -24.11 -7.49 -1.41
C VAL A 408 -24.05 -6.41 -0.34
N ILE A 409 -22.93 -5.65 -0.34
CA ILE A 409 -22.77 -4.44 0.47
C ILE A 409 -23.93 -3.47 0.17
N ARG A 410 -24.52 -2.92 1.23
CA ARG A 410 -25.58 -1.92 1.14
C ARG A 410 -25.09 -0.55 1.55
N HIS A 411 -25.46 0.44 0.75
CA HIS A 411 -25.39 1.83 1.13
C HIS A 411 -26.34 2.16 2.29
N ARG A 412 -26.15 3.29 2.93
CA ARG A 412 -27.05 3.78 3.99
C ARG A 412 -28.50 3.95 3.53
N THR A 413 -28.70 4.26 2.25
CA THR A 413 -30.03 4.33 1.62
C THR A 413 -30.73 2.97 1.48
N GLY A 414 -30.01 1.87 1.73
CA GLY A 414 -30.47 0.51 1.52
C GLY A 414 -30.22 -0.03 0.12
N GLU A 415 -29.73 0.80 -0.79
CA GLU A 415 -29.37 0.40 -2.16
C GLU A 415 -28.15 -0.52 -2.16
N LEU A 416 -28.10 -1.43 -3.13
CA LEU A 416 -26.97 -2.31 -3.35
C LEU A 416 -25.80 -1.51 -3.93
N TRP A 417 -24.59 -1.80 -3.44
CA TRP A 417 -23.40 -1.28 -4.07
C TRP A 417 -23.23 -1.85 -5.48
N GLN A 418 -22.92 -0.97 -6.44
CA GLN A 418 -22.69 -1.32 -7.85
C GLN A 418 -21.33 -0.79 -8.29
N GLY A 419 -20.54 -1.64 -8.95
CA GLY A 419 -19.26 -1.31 -9.56
C GLY A 419 -19.38 -1.06 -11.07
N VAL A 420 -18.27 -1.29 -11.76
CA VAL A 420 -18.18 -1.18 -13.21
C VAL A 420 -18.89 -2.35 -13.90
N ILE A 421 -19.23 -2.18 -15.17
CA ILE A 421 -19.61 -3.30 -16.05
C ILE A 421 -18.32 -3.99 -16.47
N TRP A 422 -18.22 -5.29 -16.17
CA TRP A 422 -17.05 -6.11 -16.45
C TRP A 422 -17.43 -7.44 -17.10
N SER A 423 -16.52 -8.41 -17.13
CA SER A 423 -16.71 -9.71 -17.80
C SER A 423 -17.99 -10.43 -17.42
N GLY A 424 -18.39 -10.41 -16.15
CA GLY A 424 -19.63 -10.99 -15.63
C GLY A 424 -20.87 -10.09 -15.74
N GLY A 425 -20.74 -8.90 -16.27
CA GLY A 425 -21.82 -7.91 -16.35
C GLY A 425 -21.70 -6.78 -15.34
N GLN A 426 -22.83 -6.34 -14.78
CA GLN A 426 -22.85 -5.35 -13.72
C GLN A 426 -22.24 -5.94 -12.44
N ALA A 427 -21.12 -5.41 -12.00
CA ALA A 427 -20.45 -5.85 -10.77
C ALA A 427 -21.19 -5.35 -9.52
N HIS A 428 -21.19 -6.17 -8.49
CA HIS A 428 -21.66 -5.88 -7.14
C HIS A 428 -20.58 -6.27 -6.15
N LYS A 429 -20.34 -5.46 -5.10
CA LYS A 429 -19.42 -5.84 -4.03
C LYS A 429 -20.09 -6.76 -3.02
N THR A 430 -19.58 -7.98 -2.90
CA THR A 430 -20.01 -8.93 -1.87
C THR A 430 -19.42 -8.52 -0.52
N CYS A 431 -20.23 -8.56 0.54
CA CYS A 431 -19.76 -8.21 1.86
C CYS A 431 -18.73 -9.23 2.38
N PRO A 432 -17.55 -8.81 2.91
CA PRO A 432 -16.53 -9.75 3.36
C PRO A 432 -16.98 -10.62 4.53
N SER A 433 -17.86 -10.15 5.41
CA SER A 433 -18.45 -10.99 6.46
C SER A 433 -19.29 -12.14 5.90
N VAL A 434 -19.73 -12.04 4.66
CA VAL A 434 -20.49 -13.10 3.97
C VAL A 434 -19.56 -13.95 3.10
N PHE A 435 -18.77 -13.35 2.22
CA PHE A 435 -18.00 -14.14 1.26
C PHE A 435 -16.95 -15.03 1.90
N VAL A 436 -16.39 -14.64 3.05
CA VAL A 436 -15.41 -15.47 3.77
C VAL A 436 -16.03 -16.79 4.18
N ASP A 437 -17.19 -16.76 4.84
CA ASP A 437 -17.85 -17.97 5.37
C ASP A 437 -18.67 -18.74 4.32
N LYS A 438 -19.32 -18.04 3.40
CA LYS A 438 -20.20 -18.65 2.39
C LYS A 438 -19.43 -19.16 1.15
N HIS A 439 -18.45 -18.38 0.63
CA HIS A 439 -17.78 -18.69 -0.62
C HIS A 439 -16.35 -19.17 -0.43
N THR A 440 -15.49 -18.42 0.28
CA THR A 440 -14.08 -18.76 0.43
C THR A 440 -13.87 -20.10 1.11
N LYS A 441 -14.53 -20.33 2.25
CA LYS A 441 -14.42 -21.59 3.00
C LYS A 441 -15.05 -22.80 2.27
N ARG A 442 -15.95 -22.56 1.32
CA ARG A 442 -16.50 -23.59 0.45
C ARG A 442 -15.56 -23.95 -0.70
N ASP A 443 -15.05 -22.93 -1.38
CA ASP A 443 -14.37 -23.09 -2.68
C ASP A 443 -12.89 -23.40 -2.56
N VAL A 444 -12.17 -22.79 -1.60
CA VAL A 444 -10.73 -23.05 -1.41
C VAL A 444 -10.43 -24.52 -1.12
N PRO A 445 -11.17 -25.22 -0.24
CA PRO A 445 -11.00 -26.67 -0.06
C PRO A 445 -11.29 -27.48 -1.34
N ARG A 446 -12.22 -27.04 -2.20
CA ARG A 446 -12.49 -27.69 -3.50
C ARG A 446 -11.32 -27.51 -4.46
N VAL A 447 -10.73 -26.31 -4.53
CA VAL A 447 -9.49 -26.05 -5.28
C VAL A 447 -8.36 -26.94 -4.76
N ARG A 448 -8.22 -27.03 -3.43
CA ARG A 448 -7.26 -27.93 -2.80
C ARG A 448 -7.47 -29.40 -3.17
N ALA A 449 -8.73 -29.84 -3.22
CA ALA A 449 -9.11 -31.21 -3.59
C ALA A 449 -8.85 -31.55 -5.08
N LEU A 450 -8.68 -30.55 -5.94
CA LEU A 450 -8.19 -30.77 -7.32
C LEU A 450 -6.70 -31.19 -7.32
N GLY A 451 -5.95 -30.90 -6.27
CA GLY A 451 -4.52 -31.16 -6.12
C GLY A 451 -3.64 -29.90 -6.09
N ILE A 452 -4.21 -28.72 -6.13
CA ILE A 452 -3.47 -27.45 -6.10
C ILE A 452 -2.97 -27.17 -4.66
N TYR A 453 -1.69 -26.82 -4.57
CA TYR A 453 -1.04 -26.40 -3.31
C TYR A 453 0.18 -25.53 -3.57
N GLY A 454 0.43 -24.59 -2.66
CA GLY A 454 1.60 -23.71 -2.67
C GLY A 454 1.28 -22.28 -3.08
N HIS A 455 0.24 -22.05 -3.86
CA HIS A 455 -0.12 -20.70 -4.31
C HIS A 455 -1.62 -20.52 -4.58
N HIS A 456 -2.19 -19.43 -4.09
CA HIS A 456 -3.53 -18.94 -4.44
C HIS A 456 -3.50 -17.41 -4.55
N HIS A 457 -4.00 -16.86 -5.62
CA HIS A 457 -4.05 -15.41 -5.84
C HIS A 457 -5.46 -14.87 -5.71
N ILE A 458 -5.59 -13.75 -5.01
CA ILE A 458 -6.88 -13.07 -4.79
C ILE A 458 -6.86 -11.70 -5.43
N ASP A 459 -7.76 -11.52 -6.37
CA ASP A 459 -7.97 -10.29 -7.11
C ASP A 459 -8.87 -9.29 -6.36
N ALA A 460 -8.71 -8.01 -6.66
CA ALA A 460 -9.64 -6.88 -6.42
C ALA A 460 -10.23 -6.75 -5.00
N ILE A 461 -9.45 -7.02 -3.94
CA ILE A 461 -9.94 -7.00 -2.55
C ILE A 461 -9.58 -5.73 -1.76
N GLY A 462 -9.38 -4.61 -2.43
CA GLY A 462 -8.78 -3.41 -1.86
C GLY A 462 -9.71 -2.34 -1.32
N SER A 463 -11.00 -2.56 -1.27
CA SER A 463 -11.93 -1.56 -0.75
C SER A 463 -12.09 -1.69 0.76
N PHE A 464 -12.06 -0.56 1.48
CA PHE A 464 -12.37 -0.51 2.91
C PHE A 464 -13.70 0.21 3.08
N MET A 465 -14.79 -0.56 3.08
CA MET A 465 -16.16 -0.04 3.03
C MET A 465 -16.92 -0.38 4.30
N THR A 466 -17.91 0.46 4.62
CA THR A 466 -18.97 0.11 5.57
C THR A 466 -20.11 -0.61 4.85
N CYS A 467 -20.87 -1.43 5.57
CA CYS A 467 -22.06 -2.10 5.05
C CYS A 467 -23.25 -1.85 5.96
N HIS A 468 -24.32 -1.29 5.42
CA HIS A 468 -25.54 -0.98 6.16
C HIS A 468 -26.63 -2.06 6.02
N SER A 469 -26.23 -3.31 5.68
CA SER A 469 -27.10 -4.45 5.76
C SER A 469 -27.52 -4.75 7.21
N LYS A 470 -28.74 -5.17 7.43
CA LYS A 470 -29.22 -5.61 8.76
C LYS A 470 -28.65 -6.97 9.16
N ASP A 471 -28.33 -7.79 8.18
CA ASP A 471 -27.93 -9.20 8.38
C ASP A 471 -26.39 -9.32 8.54
N HIS A 472 -25.62 -8.43 7.92
CA HIS A 472 -24.16 -8.46 7.92
C HIS A 472 -23.58 -7.02 7.94
N PRO A 473 -23.84 -6.25 9.02
CA PRO A 473 -23.35 -4.87 9.11
C PRO A 473 -21.84 -4.81 9.27
N LEU A 474 -21.19 -3.86 8.60
CA LEU A 474 -19.82 -3.43 8.85
C LEU A 474 -19.88 -1.94 9.23
N GLN A 475 -19.68 -1.66 10.50
CA GLN A 475 -19.86 -0.31 11.02
C GLN A 475 -18.66 0.60 10.73
N GLN A 476 -17.47 0.00 10.65
CA GLN A 476 -16.21 0.71 10.44
C GLN A 476 -15.40 0.09 9.29
N ARG A 477 -14.54 0.89 8.69
CA ARG A 477 -13.62 0.43 7.63
C ARG A 477 -12.67 -0.67 8.16
N ALA A 478 -12.29 -0.61 9.43
CA ALA A 478 -11.51 -1.64 10.10
C ALA A 478 -12.23 -3.01 10.15
N ASP A 479 -13.56 -3.02 10.20
CA ASP A 479 -14.34 -4.27 10.17
C ASP A 479 -14.17 -5.00 8.84
N PHE A 480 -14.20 -4.25 7.73
CA PHE A 480 -13.93 -4.80 6.41
C PHE A 480 -12.56 -5.45 6.35
N ALA A 481 -11.53 -4.71 6.79
CA ALA A 481 -10.15 -5.22 6.81
C ALA A 481 -10.02 -6.50 7.65
N ARG A 482 -10.66 -6.54 8.81
CA ARG A 482 -10.64 -7.72 9.70
C ARG A 482 -11.19 -8.96 8.99
N GLU A 483 -12.30 -8.84 8.28
CA GLU A 483 -12.90 -9.96 7.56
C GLU A 483 -12.01 -10.43 6.39
N VAL A 484 -11.46 -9.50 5.61
CA VAL A 484 -10.52 -9.82 4.53
C VAL A 484 -9.25 -10.50 5.08
N ARG A 485 -8.73 -10.06 6.22
CA ARG A 485 -7.59 -10.73 6.89
C ARG A 485 -7.93 -12.16 7.31
N ARG A 486 -9.18 -12.43 7.74
CA ARG A 486 -9.67 -13.81 8.00
C ARG A 486 -9.58 -14.66 6.73
N MET A 487 -9.98 -14.12 5.59
CA MET A 487 -9.88 -14.79 4.29
C MET A 487 -8.44 -15.14 3.95
N PHE A 488 -7.52 -14.16 3.97
CA PHE A 488 -6.11 -14.39 3.66
C PHE A 488 -5.49 -15.43 4.59
N THR A 489 -5.76 -15.34 5.88
CA THR A 489 -5.26 -16.31 6.88
C THR A 489 -5.80 -17.73 6.60
N PHE A 490 -7.08 -17.85 6.26
CA PHE A 490 -7.68 -19.13 5.89
C PHE A 490 -7.01 -19.72 4.63
N ILE A 491 -6.85 -18.90 3.59
CA ILE A 491 -6.21 -19.34 2.33
C ILE A 491 -4.75 -19.73 2.57
N GLN A 492 -3.99 -18.97 3.35
CA GLN A 492 -2.61 -19.33 3.69
C GLN A 492 -2.52 -20.70 4.37
N ASN A 493 -3.44 -21.00 5.29
CA ASN A 493 -3.47 -22.27 6.02
C ASN A 493 -3.82 -23.44 5.09
N GLU A 494 -4.77 -23.26 4.18
CA GLU A 494 -5.23 -24.29 3.26
C GLU A 494 -4.27 -24.50 2.07
N MET A 495 -3.72 -23.42 1.51
CA MET A 495 -3.03 -23.42 0.23
C MET A 495 -1.51 -23.26 0.35
N GLY A 496 -0.98 -22.96 1.53
CA GLY A 496 0.46 -22.75 1.78
C GLY A 496 0.92 -21.31 1.58
N SER A 497 0.50 -20.62 0.53
CA SER A 497 0.78 -19.20 0.28
C SER A 497 -0.40 -18.49 -0.38
N VAL A 498 -0.51 -17.18 -0.13
CA VAL A 498 -1.52 -16.32 -0.76
C VAL A 498 -0.90 -15.04 -1.26
N SER A 499 -1.33 -14.60 -2.44
CA SER A 499 -0.98 -13.29 -3.00
C SER A 499 -2.23 -12.49 -3.35
N THR A 500 -2.05 -11.20 -3.58
CA THR A 500 -3.12 -10.29 -3.99
C THR A 500 -2.59 -9.20 -4.92
N GLU A 501 -3.49 -8.48 -5.56
CA GLU A 501 -3.18 -7.32 -6.39
C GLU A 501 -3.15 -6.01 -5.58
N MET A 502 -3.79 -5.96 -4.41
CA MET A 502 -3.99 -4.70 -3.69
C MET A 502 -2.90 -4.44 -2.64
N PRO A 503 -2.14 -3.34 -2.80
CA PRO A 503 -0.95 -3.07 -2.00
C PRO A 503 -1.25 -2.36 -0.68
N PHE A 504 -2.29 -2.75 0.07
CA PHE A 504 -2.68 -2.03 1.28
C PHE A 504 -2.04 -2.56 2.56
N GLY A 505 -1.49 -1.64 3.37
CA GLY A 505 -0.78 -1.89 4.62
C GLY A 505 -1.44 -2.87 5.58
N PRO A 506 -2.76 -2.84 5.79
CA PRO A 506 -3.46 -3.77 6.66
C PRO A 506 -3.34 -5.25 6.30
N TYR A 507 -2.83 -5.60 5.13
CA TYR A 507 -2.73 -6.99 4.68
C TYR A 507 -1.30 -7.54 4.62
N TYR A 508 -0.26 -6.71 4.81
CA TYR A 508 1.13 -7.10 4.57
C TYR A 508 1.61 -8.29 5.44
N ASP A 509 1.09 -8.46 6.64
CA ASP A 509 1.44 -9.56 7.54
C ASP A 509 0.71 -10.88 7.23
N VAL A 510 -0.37 -10.83 6.43
CA VAL A 510 -1.20 -12.00 6.08
C VAL A 510 -1.14 -12.39 4.60
N ILE A 511 -0.22 -11.78 3.82
CA ILE A 511 0.04 -12.14 2.43
C ILE A 511 1.50 -12.55 2.22
N ASP A 512 1.77 -13.28 1.14
CA ASP A 512 3.10 -13.72 0.74
C ASP A 512 3.55 -13.07 -0.57
N GLY A 513 2.62 -12.61 -1.39
CA GLY A 513 2.90 -11.92 -2.64
C GLY A 513 1.94 -10.76 -2.91
N LEU A 514 2.45 -9.80 -3.66
CA LEU A 514 1.75 -8.63 -4.11
C LEU A 514 2.10 -8.40 -5.58
N PHE A 515 1.11 -8.49 -6.48
CA PHE A 515 1.32 -8.41 -7.92
C PHE A 515 0.65 -7.21 -8.57
N HIS A 516 0.67 -6.07 -7.95
CA HIS A 516 0.41 -4.74 -8.52
C HIS A 516 1.13 -3.73 -7.62
N SER A 517 2.46 -3.70 -7.70
CA SER A 517 3.28 -2.75 -6.93
C SER A 517 3.12 -1.32 -7.45
N TYR A 518 2.59 -1.13 -8.67
CA TYR A 518 2.41 0.17 -9.33
C TYR A 518 3.69 0.99 -9.40
N SER A 519 4.81 0.37 -9.72
CA SER A 519 6.08 1.07 -9.90
C SER A 519 6.06 2.04 -11.09
N HIS A 520 5.19 1.74 -12.07
CA HIS A 520 4.88 2.61 -13.21
C HIS A 520 3.39 2.96 -13.21
N PRO A 521 2.97 4.05 -12.55
CA PRO A 521 1.59 4.50 -12.61
C PRO A 521 1.12 4.70 -14.04
N SER A 522 -0.01 4.07 -14.40
CA SER A 522 -0.59 4.16 -15.75
C SER A 522 -1.01 5.60 -16.08
N SER A 523 -1.31 5.86 -17.35
CA SER A 523 -1.82 7.17 -17.78
C SER A 523 -3.08 7.59 -17.03
N TRP A 524 -3.91 6.65 -16.64
CA TRP A 524 -5.09 6.89 -15.82
C TRP A 524 -4.74 7.34 -14.39
N HIS A 525 -3.77 6.68 -13.74
CA HIS A 525 -3.25 7.13 -12.44
C HIS A 525 -2.63 8.53 -12.52
N GLN A 526 -1.86 8.79 -13.59
CA GLN A 526 -1.24 10.10 -13.82
C GLN A 526 -2.26 11.20 -14.07
N ALA A 527 -3.45 10.87 -14.58
CA ALA A 527 -4.54 11.82 -14.80
C ALA A 527 -5.30 12.20 -13.52
N SER A 528 -5.17 11.41 -12.45
CA SER A 528 -5.78 11.70 -11.14
C SER A 528 -5.22 12.99 -10.52
N PRO A 529 -5.92 13.65 -9.57
CA PRO A 529 -5.39 14.83 -8.90
C PRO A 529 -4.03 14.61 -8.25
N VAL A 530 -3.81 13.45 -7.60
CA VAL A 530 -2.50 13.12 -7.03
C VAL A 530 -1.47 12.91 -8.13
N GLY A 531 -1.77 12.13 -9.14
CA GLY A 531 -0.85 11.88 -10.25
C GLY A 531 -0.44 13.15 -10.99
N ARG A 532 -1.40 14.00 -11.28
CA ARG A 532 -1.16 15.26 -12.03
C ARG A 532 -0.32 16.29 -11.28
N TYR A 533 -0.49 16.38 -9.94
CA TYR A 533 0.07 17.49 -9.18
C TYR A 533 1.12 17.07 -8.15
N PHE A 534 1.18 15.79 -7.80
CA PHE A 534 2.04 15.29 -6.72
C PHE A 534 2.93 14.10 -7.13
N LEU A 535 2.84 13.61 -8.37
CA LEU A 535 3.73 12.58 -8.89
C LEU A 535 4.81 13.22 -9.79
N ASP A 536 5.90 13.68 -9.21
CA ASP A 536 7.06 14.12 -10.01
C ASP A 536 8.00 12.97 -10.32
N ARG A 537 8.12 12.03 -9.37
CA ARG A 537 8.97 10.86 -9.51
C ARG A 537 8.42 9.68 -8.72
N SER A 538 8.30 8.53 -9.36
CA SER A 538 8.04 7.26 -8.68
C SER A 538 9.28 6.78 -7.93
N ILE A 539 9.10 6.18 -6.75
CA ILE A 539 10.16 5.66 -5.89
C ILE A 539 9.80 4.28 -5.34
N PRO A 540 10.78 3.41 -5.04
CA PRO A 540 10.54 2.05 -4.54
C PRO A 540 10.23 2.00 -3.03
N LEU A 541 9.40 2.91 -2.52
CA LEU A 541 9.06 2.98 -1.09
C LEU A 541 8.42 1.67 -0.61
N LEU A 542 7.48 1.12 -1.39
CA LEU A 542 6.80 -0.14 -1.09
C LEU A 542 7.79 -1.32 -1.04
N SER A 543 8.73 -1.40 -1.98
CA SER A 543 9.77 -2.43 -1.97
C SER A 543 10.69 -2.30 -0.76
N ILE A 544 11.07 -1.07 -0.36
CA ILE A 544 11.88 -0.84 0.85
C ILE A 544 11.15 -1.35 2.10
N VAL A 545 9.84 -1.16 2.16
CA VAL A 545 9.00 -1.63 3.28
C VAL A 545 8.90 -3.17 3.30
N LEU A 546 8.66 -3.81 2.16
CA LEU A 546 8.22 -5.20 2.10
C LEU A 546 9.30 -6.21 1.73
N HIS A 547 10.43 -5.78 1.11
CA HIS A 547 11.50 -6.70 0.71
C HIS A 547 12.05 -7.46 1.91
N GLY A 548 12.23 -8.76 1.76
CA GLY A 548 12.59 -9.67 2.84
C GLY A 548 11.37 -10.26 3.60
N SER A 549 10.15 -9.87 3.23
CA SER A 549 8.90 -10.30 3.88
C SER A 549 7.80 -10.73 2.90
N VAL A 550 7.65 -10.02 1.77
CA VAL A 550 6.61 -10.24 0.76
C VAL A 550 7.25 -10.09 -0.62
N ASN A 551 6.92 -10.99 -1.54
CA ASN A 551 7.30 -10.84 -2.94
C ASN A 551 6.46 -9.72 -3.58
N CYS A 552 7.11 -8.65 -4.02
CA CYS A 552 6.47 -7.56 -4.72
C CYS A 552 6.74 -7.67 -6.21
N GLY A 553 5.70 -7.87 -7.03
CA GLY A 553 5.78 -7.93 -8.48
C GLY A 553 4.89 -6.89 -9.14
N GLU A 554 5.15 -6.62 -10.42
CA GLU A 554 4.22 -5.86 -11.24
C GLU A 554 3.17 -6.78 -11.84
N GLY A 555 1.93 -6.28 -11.96
CA GLY A 555 0.89 -6.94 -12.72
C GLY A 555 1.08 -6.75 -14.22
N ALA A 556 0.54 -7.69 -14.98
CA ALA A 556 0.33 -7.65 -16.43
C ALA A 556 1.46 -7.08 -17.30
N GLY A 557 2.30 -7.94 -17.80
CA GLY A 557 2.97 -7.87 -19.13
C GLY A 557 3.90 -6.71 -19.46
N LYS A 558 3.87 -5.60 -18.75
CA LYS A 558 4.54 -4.36 -19.14
C LYS A 558 6.03 -4.28 -18.80
N LEU A 559 6.53 -5.09 -17.89
CA LEU A 559 7.93 -5.09 -17.47
C LEU A 559 8.83 -6.04 -18.28
N LEU A 560 8.28 -6.67 -19.29
CA LEU A 560 9.03 -7.54 -20.22
C LEU A 560 10.20 -6.82 -20.88
N ASP A 561 10.08 -5.51 -21.05
CA ASP A 561 11.01 -4.71 -21.82
C ASP A 561 12.10 -4.07 -20.96
N ASP A 562 11.99 -4.11 -19.62
CA ASP A 562 12.99 -3.53 -18.72
C ASP A 562 13.33 -4.40 -17.51
N PRO A 563 14.14 -5.46 -17.70
CA PRO A 563 14.57 -6.30 -16.59
C PRO A 563 15.47 -5.59 -15.57
N LEU A 564 16.10 -4.48 -15.93
CA LEU A 564 16.88 -3.67 -15.00
C LEU A 564 16.01 -3.02 -13.94
N HIS A 565 14.75 -2.75 -14.26
CA HIS A 565 13.80 -2.17 -13.31
C HIS A 565 13.55 -3.09 -12.10
N TRP A 566 13.44 -4.39 -12.32
CA TRP A 566 13.25 -5.36 -11.23
C TRP A 566 14.43 -5.34 -10.26
N LEU A 567 15.65 -5.31 -10.79
CA LEU A 567 16.87 -5.29 -9.97
C LEU A 567 17.02 -3.95 -9.25
N ASP A 568 16.72 -2.85 -9.95
CA ASP A 568 16.79 -1.51 -9.41
C ASP A 568 15.80 -1.29 -8.26
N TRP A 569 14.60 -1.85 -8.37
CA TRP A 569 13.52 -1.64 -7.42
C TRP A 569 13.30 -2.79 -6.42
N GLY A 570 14.07 -3.88 -6.53
CA GLY A 570 13.90 -5.06 -5.69
C GLY A 570 12.54 -5.75 -5.93
N LEU A 571 12.09 -5.79 -7.20
CA LEU A 571 10.83 -6.42 -7.55
C LEU A 571 11.03 -7.90 -7.91
N THR A 572 10.03 -8.71 -7.59
CA THR A 572 9.96 -10.10 -8.02
C THR A 572 9.43 -10.17 -9.45
N PRO A 573 10.14 -10.76 -10.41
CA PRO A 573 9.66 -10.90 -11.77
C PRO A 573 8.38 -11.72 -11.85
N ALA A 574 7.39 -11.17 -12.53
CA ALA A 574 6.12 -11.82 -12.83
C ALA A 574 5.72 -11.51 -14.27
N TRP A 575 5.30 -12.55 -15.01
CA TRP A 575 4.96 -12.45 -16.43
C TRP A 575 3.54 -12.90 -16.68
N GLU A 576 2.91 -12.29 -17.68
CA GLU A 576 1.57 -12.66 -18.11
C GLU A 576 1.56 -12.98 -19.60
N VAL A 577 1.08 -14.16 -19.94
CA VAL A 577 0.99 -14.67 -21.31
C VAL A 577 -0.31 -15.47 -21.52
N CYS A 578 -0.63 -15.71 -22.79
CA CYS A 578 -1.68 -16.64 -23.22
C CYS A 578 -1.23 -17.38 -24.50
N MET A 579 -1.93 -18.40 -24.92
CA MET A 579 -1.62 -19.10 -26.17
C MET A 579 -1.96 -18.20 -27.37
N CYS A 580 -3.15 -17.64 -27.39
CA CYS A 580 -3.59 -16.67 -28.39
C CYS A 580 -3.59 -15.28 -27.76
N ALA A 581 -2.95 -14.29 -28.38
CA ALA A 581 -2.91 -12.93 -27.87
C ALA A 581 -4.32 -12.41 -27.51
N SER A 582 -4.42 -11.72 -26.37
CA SER A 582 -5.67 -11.09 -25.95
C SER A 582 -5.58 -9.56 -26.14
N PRO A 583 -6.13 -9.01 -27.24
CA PRO A 583 -6.07 -7.58 -27.51
C PRO A 583 -6.80 -6.77 -26.45
N SER A 584 -7.91 -7.27 -25.90
CA SER A 584 -8.72 -6.57 -24.90
C SER A 584 -7.98 -6.32 -23.59
N PHE A 585 -7.06 -7.20 -23.22
CA PHE A 585 -6.25 -7.09 -22.00
C PHE A 585 -4.78 -6.73 -22.29
N GLY A 586 -4.38 -6.60 -23.58
CA GLY A 586 -3.01 -6.31 -23.96
C GLY A 586 -2.02 -7.41 -23.60
N ILE A 587 -2.47 -8.66 -23.45
CA ILE A 587 -1.66 -9.80 -23.05
C ILE A 587 -1.04 -10.44 -24.30
N PRO A 588 0.30 -10.58 -24.37
CA PRO A 588 0.98 -11.15 -25.53
C PRO A 588 0.76 -12.67 -25.62
N SER A 589 0.81 -13.21 -26.84
CA SER A 589 0.92 -14.65 -27.00
C SER A 589 2.30 -15.15 -26.51
N TYR A 590 2.31 -16.33 -25.92
CA TYR A 590 3.55 -16.95 -25.44
C TYR A 590 4.62 -17.06 -26.56
N THR A 591 4.23 -17.43 -27.77
CA THR A 591 5.17 -17.56 -28.90
C THR A 591 5.93 -16.28 -29.23
N MET A 592 5.31 -15.11 -29.03
CA MET A 592 5.97 -13.81 -29.22
C MET A 592 6.91 -13.47 -28.05
N ALA A 593 6.63 -13.97 -26.88
CA ALA A 593 7.36 -13.63 -25.64
C ALA A 593 8.45 -14.67 -25.28
N ALA A 594 8.40 -15.89 -25.83
CA ALA A 594 9.18 -17.04 -25.36
C ALA A 594 10.69 -16.83 -25.36
N ASP A 595 11.24 -16.24 -26.42
CA ASP A 595 12.71 -16.03 -26.55
C ASP A 595 13.19 -14.97 -25.57
N ASN A 596 12.41 -13.87 -25.40
CA ASN A 596 12.70 -12.82 -24.44
C ASN A 596 12.61 -13.34 -23.01
N LEU A 597 11.56 -14.11 -22.71
CA LEU A 597 11.36 -14.78 -21.41
C LEU A 597 12.56 -15.68 -21.06
N ALA A 598 13.00 -16.52 -21.99
CA ALA A 598 14.12 -17.41 -21.79
C ALA A 598 15.44 -16.63 -21.56
N SER A 599 15.67 -15.57 -22.33
CA SER A 599 16.84 -14.70 -22.18
C SER A 599 16.91 -14.05 -20.81
N ILE A 600 15.79 -13.48 -20.35
CA ILE A 600 15.71 -12.83 -19.03
C ILE A 600 15.85 -13.85 -17.91
N TYR A 601 15.18 -15.00 -18.03
CA TYR A 601 15.31 -16.07 -17.07
C TYR A 601 16.76 -16.54 -16.92
N ALA A 602 17.44 -16.82 -18.04
CA ALA A 602 18.83 -17.24 -18.03
C ALA A 602 19.75 -16.20 -17.38
N ARG A 603 19.49 -14.92 -17.61
CA ARG A 603 20.31 -13.82 -17.06
C ARG A 603 20.10 -13.60 -15.57
N HIS A 604 18.87 -13.68 -15.08
CA HIS A 604 18.50 -13.28 -13.70
C HIS A 604 18.19 -14.47 -12.79
N PHE A 605 17.78 -15.60 -13.35
CA PHE A 605 17.42 -16.81 -12.62
C PHE A 605 18.36 -17.98 -12.87
N GLY A 606 19.27 -17.92 -13.81
CA GLY A 606 20.20 -18.99 -14.15
C GLY A 606 20.87 -19.69 -12.95
N PRO A 607 22.05 -20.31 -13.08
CA PRO A 607 22.66 -21.14 -12.03
C PRO A 607 22.77 -20.44 -10.65
N ASP A 608 22.93 -19.12 -10.65
CA ASP A 608 23.08 -18.32 -9.43
C ASP A 608 21.76 -17.85 -8.82
N ASN A 609 20.65 -18.04 -9.49
CA ASN A 609 19.29 -17.58 -9.11
C ASN A 609 19.30 -16.29 -8.27
N LEU A 610 19.68 -15.19 -8.92
CA LEU A 610 19.90 -13.91 -8.26
C LEU A 610 18.68 -13.43 -7.47
N ILE A 611 17.48 -13.63 -8.01
CA ILE A 611 16.24 -13.18 -7.35
C ILE A 611 16.00 -13.97 -6.07
N ALA A 612 16.16 -15.30 -6.09
CA ALA A 612 16.03 -16.11 -4.87
C ALA A 612 17.09 -15.74 -3.82
N ARG A 613 18.23 -15.24 -4.25
CA ARG A 613 19.28 -14.74 -3.36
C ARG A 613 18.87 -13.40 -2.70
N LEU A 614 18.22 -12.51 -3.45
CA LEU A 614 17.87 -11.18 -2.97
C LEU A 614 16.56 -11.16 -2.18
N ASN A 615 15.54 -11.92 -2.61
CA ASN A 615 14.22 -11.92 -1.97
C ASN A 615 14.21 -12.12 -0.45
N PRO A 616 15.14 -12.89 0.17
CA PRO A 616 15.22 -13.01 1.63
C PRO A 616 15.73 -11.76 2.35
N LEU A 617 16.37 -10.84 1.64
CA LEU A 617 17.09 -9.71 2.21
C LEU A 617 16.18 -8.48 2.30
N GLN A 618 16.44 -7.59 3.26
CA GLN A 618 15.81 -6.28 3.33
C GLN A 618 16.60 -5.27 2.49
N ILE A 619 15.93 -4.26 1.96
CA ILE A 619 16.59 -3.10 1.36
C ILE A 619 16.94 -2.12 2.47
N ASP A 620 18.23 -1.83 2.64
CA ASP A 620 18.77 -1.00 3.72
C ASP A 620 19.31 0.35 3.27
N GLY A 621 19.55 0.50 1.97
CA GLY A 621 20.01 1.77 1.41
C GLY A 621 19.72 1.89 -0.07
N ARG A 622 19.60 3.15 -0.54
CA ARG A 622 19.49 3.47 -1.97
C ARG A 622 20.02 4.86 -2.24
N TRP A 623 20.75 4.99 -3.32
CA TRP A 623 21.38 6.24 -3.76
C TRP A 623 21.19 6.45 -5.25
N ASP A 624 20.92 7.67 -5.65
CA ASP A 624 21.09 8.16 -7.01
C ASP A 624 22.53 8.63 -7.16
N LEU A 625 23.37 7.89 -7.89
CA LEU A 625 24.80 8.17 -8.03
C LEU A 625 25.11 9.11 -9.18
N ALA A 626 24.32 9.04 -10.24
CA ALA A 626 24.36 9.91 -11.41
C ALA A 626 23.01 9.82 -12.14
N GLU A 627 22.82 10.61 -13.18
CA GLU A 627 21.63 10.50 -14.03
C GLU A 627 21.53 9.08 -14.62
N GLY A 628 20.42 8.40 -14.31
CA GLY A 628 20.18 7.03 -14.72
C GLY A 628 21.03 5.97 -14.03
N VAL A 629 21.81 6.33 -12.98
CA VAL A 629 22.63 5.39 -12.22
C VAL A 629 22.20 5.34 -10.77
N THR A 630 21.78 4.17 -10.33
CA THR A 630 21.29 3.95 -8.96
C THR A 630 22.05 2.84 -8.27
N ARG A 631 22.08 2.86 -6.95
CA ARG A 631 22.64 1.77 -6.12
C ARG A 631 21.67 1.39 -5.03
N THR A 632 21.38 0.10 -4.91
CA THR A 632 20.57 -0.46 -3.84
C THR A 632 21.43 -1.36 -2.96
N LEU A 633 21.38 -1.16 -1.64
CA LEU A 633 22.08 -1.95 -0.62
C LEU A 633 21.08 -2.85 0.08
N TYR A 634 21.47 -4.11 0.25
CA TYR A 634 20.72 -5.12 0.97
C TYR A 634 21.32 -5.43 2.35
N SER A 635 20.52 -6.04 3.23
CA SER A 635 20.82 -6.26 4.65
C SER A 635 22.03 -7.17 4.93
N ASP A 636 22.49 -7.96 3.95
CA ASP A 636 23.72 -8.76 4.06
C ASP A 636 24.97 -8.02 3.58
N GLY A 637 24.84 -6.77 3.17
CA GLY A 637 25.90 -5.95 2.58
C GLY A 637 26.05 -6.12 1.06
N THR A 638 25.25 -6.97 0.42
CA THR A 638 25.18 -7.04 -1.04
C THR A 638 24.66 -5.71 -1.58
N TYR A 639 25.28 -5.19 -2.62
CA TYR A 639 24.72 -4.06 -3.34
C TYR A 639 24.68 -4.27 -4.84
N ILE A 640 23.67 -3.69 -5.47
CA ILE A 640 23.47 -3.69 -6.91
C ILE A 640 23.56 -2.24 -7.39
N THR A 641 24.44 -2.00 -8.36
CA THR A 641 24.48 -0.72 -9.08
C THR A 641 23.89 -0.96 -10.48
N VAL A 642 22.83 -0.24 -10.81
CA VAL A 642 22.14 -0.28 -12.11
C VAL A 642 22.49 0.98 -12.88
N ASN A 643 22.95 0.84 -14.10
CA ASN A 643 23.24 1.93 -15.03
C ASN A 643 22.27 1.85 -16.21
N ARG A 644 21.29 2.75 -16.26
CA ARG A 644 20.35 2.90 -17.38
C ARG A 644 20.83 3.91 -18.42
N GLY A 645 21.95 4.57 -18.14
CA GLY A 645 22.55 5.55 -19.03
C GLY A 645 23.14 4.92 -20.29
N PRO A 646 23.36 5.73 -21.34
CA PRO A 646 23.91 5.26 -22.62
C PRO A 646 25.43 5.05 -22.60
N VAL A 647 26.12 5.39 -21.52
CA VAL A 647 27.58 5.24 -21.36
C VAL A 647 27.90 4.46 -20.10
N ALA A 648 29.05 3.79 -20.08
CA ALA A 648 29.53 3.11 -18.87
C ALA A 648 29.79 4.09 -17.74
N TRP A 649 29.47 3.70 -16.52
CA TRP A 649 29.70 4.48 -15.30
C TRP A 649 30.45 3.64 -14.26
N ASP A 650 31.60 4.09 -13.79
CA ASP A 650 32.42 3.44 -12.75
C ASP A 650 32.53 1.90 -12.91
N GLY A 651 32.85 1.45 -14.13
CA GLY A 651 32.95 0.04 -14.48
C GLY A 651 31.63 -0.75 -14.55
N VAL A 652 30.48 -0.07 -14.51
CA VAL A 652 29.17 -0.63 -14.84
C VAL A 652 28.85 -0.29 -16.29
N PRO A 653 28.68 -1.28 -17.18
CA PRO A 653 28.40 -1.01 -18.59
C PRO A 653 27.11 -0.20 -18.79
N ALA A 654 26.97 0.44 -19.95
CA ALA A 654 25.72 1.10 -20.37
C ALA A 654 24.58 0.08 -20.42
N SER A 655 23.41 0.47 -19.97
CA SER A 655 22.19 -0.37 -19.93
C SER A 655 22.43 -1.75 -19.28
N ASP A 656 23.18 -1.75 -18.18
CA ASP A 656 23.56 -2.98 -17.46
C ASP A 656 23.66 -2.76 -15.95
N TYR A 657 24.10 -3.76 -15.20
CA TYR A 657 24.26 -3.69 -13.75
C TYR A 657 25.53 -4.40 -13.27
N ARG A 658 25.93 -4.07 -12.05
CA ARG A 658 26.99 -4.78 -11.32
C ARG A 658 26.51 -5.13 -9.92
N ILE A 659 26.76 -6.38 -9.53
CA ILE A 659 26.50 -6.87 -8.18
C ILE A 659 27.82 -7.03 -7.46
N VAL A 660 27.86 -6.56 -6.23
CA VAL A 660 28.98 -6.80 -5.32
C VAL A 660 28.43 -7.49 -4.08
N VAL A 661 28.97 -8.65 -3.81
CA VAL A 661 28.65 -9.47 -2.65
C VAL A 661 29.82 -9.38 -1.70
N PRO A 662 29.59 -9.03 -0.42
CA PRO A 662 30.68 -9.00 0.56
C PRO A 662 31.28 -10.41 0.69
N ALA A 663 32.61 -10.49 0.75
CA ALA A 663 33.29 -11.75 1.06
C ALA A 663 32.75 -12.26 2.42
N ARG A 664 32.38 -13.53 2.52
CA ARG A 664 32.00 -14.16 3.79
C ARG A 664 33.20 -14.10 4.74
N THR A 665 33.35 -13.00 5.46
CA THR A 665 34.28 -12.93 6.60
C THR A 665 33.67 -13.73 7.73
N GLY A 666 34.33 -14.82 8.10
CA GLY A 666 34.04 -15.51 9.37
C GLY A 666 34.06 -14.50 10.51
N ARG A 667 32.96 -14.40 11.23
CA ARG A 667 32.72 -13.65 12.45
C ARG A 667 33.78 -12.57 12.80
N ARG A 668 33.39 -11.30 12.68
CA ARG A 668 33.68 -10.25 13.70
C ARG A 668 32.85 -9.00 13.38
N SER A 669 32.04 -8.57 14.35
CA SER A 669 31.47 -7.24 14.43
C SER A 669 32.61 -6.21 14.44
N GLY A 670 32.63 -5.33 13.43
CA GLY A 670 33.56 -4.23 13.34
C GLY A 670 33.00 -3.18 12.37
N SER A 671 32.88 -1.97 12.84
CA SER A 671 32.44 -0.80 12.09
C SER A 671 33.22 -0.67 10.77
N LEU A 672 32.52 -0.61 9.64
CA LEU A 672 33.11 -0.28 8.34
C LEU A 672 33.18 1.23 8.19
N ALA A 673 34.40 1.74 8.17
CA ALA A 673 34.69 3.08 7.66
C ALA A 673 34.57 3.06 6.13
N LEU A 674 33.82 4.01 5.59
CA LEU A 674 33.67 4.24 4.16
C LEU A 674 34.88 5.04 3.64
N ALA A 675 35.57 4.51 2.65
CA ALA A 675 36.43 5.29 1.76
C ALA A 675 35.62 5.66 0.51
#